data_958cffc8953cce1a3007136f974eea61
#
_entry.id   958cffc8953cce1a3007136f974eea61
#
_cell.length_a   1.000
_cell.length_b   1.000
_cell.length_c   1.000
_cell.angle_alpha   90.00
_cell.angle_beta   90.00
_cell.angle_gamma   90.00
#
_symmetry.space_group_name_H-M   'P 1'
#
loop_
_entity.id
_entity.type
_entity.pdbx_description
1 polymer ?
#
loop_
_entity_poly.entity_id
_entity_poly.type
_entity_poly.pdbx_seq_one_letter_code
_entity_poly.pdbx_strand_id
1 'polypeptide(L)'
;MKWALPRPVVGIGLWALGVLLFSAPLHAADKTTAGELITEPPTLLSLGFEWRIDGDDNRNAQVAVSYRKAGEQTWKVGPPLLRIGNERINENALQYMTPNGFAGSIFDLEPGTSYEARFVLSDPDGVSGKIERIVSVRTRVEPMPAAGGKVYHVYPPGQKGERQEPAFTGLLAAYYTGSSHSDNFNTYPPRVQPGDTILVHAGVYKDDRYRYGGGLGTVSSGTYFLTQSGTAEKPIVIKAAGDGEAIFDGDNAYNLFNVMAANYNYFEGLTIRNTELAFQGGLKNITGSSGLTIKRTRFENVGRAIYTDWSGSKDYYIADNVMIGRFNPNYLMGFTGRTWMNLPEFNPKLISEYAVKVYGSGHVVAYNSIANFHDGVDVATYGNPDGSPRPIRDRLPVSIDFYGNDISNVEDNCIEADGGAHNIRIFRNRCFNHGHRALSVQPAFGGPVYFIRNVVYHAPEGGAVKFTASSSGIVVWHNTLIAPVKPMLLAASNVHYRNNLILGKSETLETFAVETNTNYSSSDYNGFRPNEGAEFSFEWSTPPRSMRANFPGEPGTLSAQEQSKFEATTREQRRFKTLKEYSAATGQDAHSVLVDYDVFVKVTPPGPDPRTLYKPANFDFRLREGSAAVDAGMRLTGINDDFTGKAPDLGAYEVGQPLPHYGPR
;
A
#
# COMPACT_ATOMS: atom_id res chain seq x y z
N MET A 1 -16.13 63.76 -34.86
CA MET A 1 -15.50 64.03 -36.14
C MET A 1 -15.19 62.72 -36.83
N LYS A 2 -15.82 62.51 -37.98
CA LYS A 2 -15.65 61.34 -38.84
C LYS A 2 -14.38 61.51 -39.64
N TRP A 3 -13.59 60.43 -39.79
CA TRP A 3 -12.75 60.23 -40.97
C TRP A 3 -12.78 58.74 -41.33
N ALA A 4 -13.32 58.50 -42.51
CA ALA A 4 -13.26 57.21 -43.21
C ALA A 4 -12.13 57.28 -44.24
N LEU A 5 -11.43 56.19 -44.46
CA LEU A 5 -10.60 55.97 -45.65
C LEU A 5 -10.58 54.47 -46.04
N PRO A 6 -10.28 54.15 -47.28
CA PRO A 6 -10.93 53.08 -48.02
C PRO A 6 -10.16 51.76 -48.07
N ARG A 7 -10.87 50.70 -48.41
CA ARG A 7 -10.35 49.36 -48.65
C ARG A 7 -9.73 49.24 -50.04
N PRO A 8 -8.65 48.50 -50.22
CA PRO A 8 -8.38 47.85 -51.48
C PRO A 8 -8.87 46.41 -51.50
N VAL A 9 -9.58 46.06 -52.54
CA VAL A 9 -9.95 44.70 -52.93
C VAL A 9 -8.73 44.07 -53.60
N VAL A 10 -8.23 42.97 -53.04
CA VAL A 10 -7.31 42.07 -53.72
C VAL A 10 -7.93 40.69 -53.70
N GLY A 11 -8.30 40.22 -54.85
CA GLY A 11 -8.73 38.85 -55.08
C GLY A 11 -7.54 37.89 -54.97
N ILE A 12 -7.65 36.90 -54.16
CA ILE A 12 -6.73 35.77 -54.10
C ILE A 12 -7.51 34.50 -54.37
N GLY A 13 -7.13 33.82 -55.43
CA GLY A 13 -7.71 32.55 -55.86
C GLY A 13 -7.45 31.45 -54.79
N LEU A 14 -8.49 30.73 -54.48
CA LEU A 14 -8.43 29.50 -53.68
C LEU A 14 -7.74 28.41 -54.52
N TRP A 15 -6.52 28.04 -54.14
CA TRP A 15 -5.99 26.72 -54.40
C TRP A 15 -6.34 25.81 -53.21
N ALA A 16 -7.36 24.98 -53.35
CA ALA A 16 -7.65 23.91 -52.40
C ALA A 16 -6.61 22.81 -52.60
N LEU A 17 -5.56 22.80 -51.77
CA LEU A 17 -4.72 21.62 -51.57
C LEU A 17 -5.48 20.67 -50.66
N GLY A 18 -6.12 19.65 -51.22
CA GLY A 18 -6.67 18.55 -50.50
C GLY A 18 -5.54 17.72 -49.86
N VAL A 19 -5.27 17.95 -48.59
CA VAL A 19 -4.47 17.02 -47.78
C VAL A 19 -5.37 15.81 -47.51
N LEU A 20 -5.22 14.78 -48.32
CA LEU A 20 -5.70 13.43 -48.00
C LEU A 20 -4.88 12.93 -46.80
N LEU A 21 -5.39 13.15 -45.58
CA LEU A 21 -4.96 12.41 -44.42
C LEU A 21 -5.41 10.95 -44.63
N PHE A 22 -4.51 10.14 -45.18
CA PHE A 22 -4.61 8.69 -45.04
C PHE A 22 -4.46 8.37 -43.53
N SER A 23 -5.57 8.24 -42.85
CA SER A 23 -5.58 7.47 -41.63
C SER A 23 -5.30 6.00 -42.02
N ALA A 24 -4.02 5.63 -41.99
CA ALA A 24 -3.68 4.21 -42.02
C ALA A 24 -4.47 3.54 -40.86
N PRO A 25 -5.21 2.47 -41.10
CA PRO A 25 -5.76 1.72 -40.02
C PRO A 25 -4.56 1.34 -39.13
N LEU A 26 -4.61 1.69 -37.85
CA LEU A 26 -3.73 1.12 -36.84
C LEU A 26 -3.98 -0.39 -36.88
N HIS A 27 -3.13 -1.11 -37.59
CA HIS A 27 -3.12 -2.57 -37.51
C HIS A 27 -2.66 -2.91 -36.10
N ALA A 28 -3.46 -3.67 -35.38
CA ALA A 28 -3.07 -4.27 -34.12
C ALA A 28 -1.70 -4.94 -34.29
N ALA A 29 -0.73 -4.55 -33.51
CA ALA A 29 0.60 -5.14 -33.54
C ALA A 29 0.60 -6.35 -32.59
N ASP A 30 0.24 -7.51 -33.10
CA ASP A 30 0.18 -8.73 -32.29
C ASP A 30 1.58 -9.22 -31.88
N LYS A 31 2.63 -8.91 -32.65
CA LYS A 31 4.03 -9.20 -32.28
C LYS A 31 4.53 -8.28 -31.18
N THR A 32 5.34 -8.83 -30.27
CA THR A 32 5.99 -8.10 -29.20
C THR A 32 7.37 -7.58 -29.58
N THR A 33 7.65 -6.33 -29.23
CA THR A 33 9.01 -5.78 -29.23
C THR A 33 9.47 -5.55 -27.79
N ALA A 34 10.60 -6.20 -27.41
CA ALA A 34 11.16 -6.09 -26.09
C ALA A 34 11.78 -4.70 -25.83
N GLY A 35 11.28 -4.01 -24.84
CA GLY A 35 11.76 -2.69 -24.41
C GLY A 35 12.68 -2.74 -23.18
N GLU A 36 12.57 -1.74 -22.33
CA GLU A 36 13.36 -1.56 -21.11
C GLU A 36 12.88 -2.50 -19.98
N LEU A 37 13.83 -3.16 -19.31
CA LEU A 37 13.59 -3.82 -18.02
C LEU A 37 14.05 -2.90 -16.90
N ILE A 38 13.15 -2.55 -15.99
CA ILE A 38 13.38 -1.67 -14.86
C ILE A 38 13.42 -2.52 -13.59
N THR A 39 14.44 -2.30 -12.78
CA THR A 39 14.53 -2.86 -11.43
C THR A 39 14.09 -1.80 -10.44
N GLU A 40 13.07 -2.10 -9.67
CA GLU A 40 12.56 -1.19 -8.65
C GLU A 40 13.39 -1.26 -7.35
N PRO A 41 13.26 -0.27 -6.44
CA PRO A 41 13.94 -0.31 -5.16
C PRO A 41 13.65 -1.61 -4.41
N PRO A 42 14.68 -2.35 -3.94
CA PRO A 42 14.47 -3.58 -3.20
C PRO A 42 13.93 -3.30 -1.80
N THR A 43 13.12 -4.23 -1.29
CA THR A 43 12.75 -4.26 0.13
C THR A 43 13.57 -5.31 0.89
N LEU A 44 13.15 -5.68 2.09
CA LEU A 44 13.85 -6.71 2.87
C LEU A 44 13.59 -8.12 2.33
N LEU A 45 12.34 -8.37 1.90
CA LEU A 45 11.85 -9.71 1.56
C LEU A 45 11.47 -9.86 0.09
N SER A 46 11.51 -8.77 -0.68
CA SER A 46 10.96 -8.78 -2.04
C SER A 46 11.78 -7.94 -3.01
N LEU A 47 11.72 -8.33 -4.28
CA LEU A 47 12.26 -7.58 -5.42
C LEU A 47 11.14 -7.30 -6.41
N GLY A 48 11.07 -6.08 -6.94
CA GLY A 48 10.09 -5.64 -7.92
C GLY A 48 10.72 -5.34 -9.27
N PHE A 49 9.98 -5.61 -10.34
CA PHE A 49 10.43 -5.43 -11.73
C PHE A 49 9.29 -4.94 -12.61
N GLU A 50 9.64 -4.11 -13.60
CA GLU A 50 8.77 -3.72 -14.71
C GLU A 50 9.51 -3.97 -16.02
N TRP A 51 8.88 -4.66 -16.99
CA TRP A 51 9.45 -4.84 -18.33
C TRP A 51 8.52 -4.25 -19.37
N ARG A 52 8.92 -3.18 -19.99
CA ARG A 52 8.15 -2.49 -21.03
C ARG A 52 8.27 -3.18 -22.37
N ILE A 53 7.19 -3.12 -23.13
CA ILE A 53 7.11 -3.67 -24.47
C ILE A 53 6.35 -2.71 -25.39
N ASP A 54 6.51 -2.92 -26.70
CA ASP A 54 5.61 -2.40 -27.72
C ASP A 54 4.92 -3.57 -28.42
N GLY A 55 3.67 -3.38 -28.84
CA GLY A 55 2.84 -4.42 -29.46
C GLY A 55 2.13 -5.33 -28.45
N ASP A 56 1.92 -6.59 -28.82
CA ASP A 56 1.13 -7.59 -28.07
C ASP A 56 -0.30 -7.09 -27.78
N ASP A 57 -0.96 -6.59 -28.82
CA ASP A 57 -2.34 -6.07 -28.69
C ASP A 57 -3.36 -7.16 -28.38
N ASN A 58 -3.05 -8.41 -28.71
CA ASN A 58 -3.86 -9.58 -28.38
C ASN A 58 -3.57 -10.15 -26.97
N ARG A 59 -2.55 -9.60 -26.24
CA ARG A 59 -2.18 -9.90 -24.84
C ARG A 59 -1.89 -11.39 -24.60
N ASN A 60 -1.22 -12.07 -25.54
CA ASN A 60 -0.84 -13.47 -25.40
C ASN A 60 0.65 -13.67 -25.06
N ALA A 61 1.45 -12.62 -25.04
CA ALA A 61 2.83 -12.64 -24.60
C ALA A 61 2.94 -12.89 -23.08
N GLN A 62 4.06 -13.47 -22.66
CA GLN A 62 4.34 -13.85 -21.28
C GLN A 62 5.80 -13.60 -20.91
N VAL A 63 6.05 -13.34 -19.62
CA VAL A 63 7.40 -13.25 -19.06
C VAL A 63 7.56 -14.29 -17.95
N ALA A 64 8.35 -15.30 -18.24
CA ALA A 64 8.77 -16.28 -17.24
C ALA A 64 9.91 -15.71 -16.38
N VAL A 65 9.85 -15.97 -15.07
CA VAL A 65 10.82 -15.50 -14.09
C VAL A 65 11.51 -16.70 -13.44
N SER A 66 12.81 -16.61 -13.30
CA SER A 66 13.58 -17.51 -12.43
C SER A 66 14.62 -16.70 -11.65
N TYR A 67 14.99 -17.18 -10.47
CA TYR A 67 15.93 -16.49 -9.59
C TYR A 67 16.78 -17.45 -8.79
N ARG A 68 17.93 -16.97 -8.33
CA ARG A 68 18.84 -17.71 -7.43
C ARG A 68 19.62 -16.73 -6.55
N LYS A 69 20.14 -17.22 -5.44
CA LYS A 69 21.17 -16.46 -4.72
C LYS A 69 22.42 -16.37 -5.58
N ALA A 70 23.09 -15.23 -5.54
CA ALA A 70 24.31 -15.03 -6.31
C ALA A 70 25.38 -16.09 -5.94
N GLY A 71 25.89 -16.77 -6.95
CA GLY A 71 26.87 -17.87 -6.79
C GLY A 71 26.26 -19.27 -6.70
N GLU A 72 24.95 -19.41 -6.50
CA GLU A 72 24.28 -20.71 -6.59
C GLU A 72 24.13 -21.16 -8.06
N GLN A 73 24.15 -22.49 -8.28
CA GLN A 73 23.98 -23.05 -9.63
C GLN A 73 22.49 -23.26 -10.00
N THR A 74 21.67 -23.54 -9.01
CA THR A 74 20.25 -23.91 -9.22
C THR A 74 19.36 -22.69 -9.29
N TRP A 75 18.58 -22.58 -10.37
CA TRP A 75 17.55 -21.58 -10.53
C TRP A 75 16.22 -22.07 -9.92
N LYS A 76 15.60 -21.24 -9.12
CA LYS A 76 14.22 -21.40 -8.66
C LYS A 76 13.29 -20.69 -9.63
N VAL A 77 12.13 -21.28 -9.92
CA VAL A 77 11.10 -20.61 -10.73
C VAL A 77 10.37 -19.62 -9.83
N GLY A 78 10.23 -18.39 -10.30
CA GLY A 78 9.48 -17.33 -9.63
C GLY A 78 8.09 -17.13 -10.21
N PRO A 79 7.24 -16.28 -9.58
CA PRO A 79 5.96 -15.90 -10.16
C PRO A 79 6.20 -15.22 -11.52
N PRO A 80 5.40 -15.54 -12.55
CA PRO A 80 5.49 -14.83 -13.82
C PRO A 80 5.13 -13.35 -13.62
N LEU A 81 5.67 -12.47 -14.44
CA LEU A 81 5.24 -11.06 -14.40
C LEU A 81 3.80 -10.95 -14.92
N LEU A 82 3.02 -10.10 -14.25
CA LEU A 82 1.65 -9.78 -14.68
C LEU A 82 1.70 -8.93 -15.95
N ARG A 83 0.89 -9.29 -16.96
CA ARG A 83 0.68 -8.49 -18.16
C ARG A 83 -0.14 -7.25 -17.81
N ILE A 84 0.43 -6.07 -18.00
CA ILE A 84 -0.19 -4.78 -17.73
C ILE A 84 -0.20 -3.94 -19.02
N GLY A 85 -1.02 -2.91 -19.07
CA GLY A 85 -0.94 -1.91 -20.12
C GLY A 85 -2.22 -1.63 -20.87
N ASN A 86 -2.28 -0.40 -21.36
CA ASN A 86 -3.40 0.14 -22.13
C ASN A 86 -4.71 0.27 -21.35
N GLU A 87 -4.68 0.18 -20.03
CA GLU A 87 -5.81 0.54 -19.19
C GLU A 87 -5.74 2.02 -18.83
N ARG A 88 -6.88 2.68 -18.93
CA ARG A 88 -7.03 4.06 -18.51
C ARG A 88 -7.48 4.12 -17.06
N ILE A 89 -6.77 4.90 -16.28
CA ILE A 89 -7.04 5.11 -14.88
C ILE A 89 -7.43 6.58 -14.68
N ASN A 90 -8.56 6.80 -14.03
CA ASN A 90 -9.07 8.12 -13.72
C ASN A 90 -9.20 8.28 -12.22
N GLU A 91 -8.49 9.24 -11.67
CA GLU A 91 -8.67 9.67 -10.29
C GLU A 91 -8.58 11.19 -10.20
N ASN A 92 -9.67 11.81 -9.75
CA ASN A 92 -9.77 13.27 -9.64
C ASN A 92 -9.35 14.00 -10.93
N ALA A 93 -8.30 14.82 -10.84
CA ALA A 93 -7.73 15.53 -11.98
C ALA A 93 -6.64 14.74 -12.72
N LEU A 94 -6.27 13.55 -12.23
CA LEU A 94 -5.23 12.72 -12.83
C LEU A 94 -5.84 11.69 -13.75
N GLN A 95 -5.49 11.77 -15.00
CA GLN A 95 -5.75 10.74 -16.00
C GLN A 95 -4.43 10.11 -16.42
N TYR A 96 -4.39 8.78 -16.39
CA TYR A 96 -3.17 8.05 -16.65
C TYR A 96 -3.46 6.84 -17.54
N MET A 97 -2.59 6.62 -18.50
CA MET A 97 -2.59 5.43 -19.33
C MET A 97 -1.50 4.49 -18.82
N THR A 98 -1.88 3.29 -18.42
CA THR A 98 -0.94 2.27 -17.95
C THR A 98 0.07 1.95 -19.05
N PRO A 99 1.37 1.97 -18.78
CA PRO A 99 2.39 1.59 -19.75
C PRO A 99 2.18 0.15 -20.25
N ASN A 100 2.43 -0.09 -21.52
CA ASN A 100 2.37 -1.43 -22.10
C ASN A 100 3.56 -2.26 -21.64
N GLY A 101 3.33 -3.39 -20.96
CA GLY A 101 4.40 -4.19 -20.43
C GLY A 101 3.97 -5.28 -19.46
N PHE A 102 4.91 -5.60 -18.62
CA PHE A 102 4.79 -6.60 -17.56
C PHE A 102 5.36 -6.03 -16.28
N ALA A 103 4.75 -6.32 -15.14
CA ALA A 103 5.33 -6.00 -13.85
C ALA A 103 5.11 -7.15 -12.85
N GLY A 104 5.98 -7.27 -11.86
CA GLY A 104 5.82 -8.33 -10.87
C GLY A 104 6.96 -8.40 -9.86
N SER A 105 6.76 -9.25 -8.86
CA SER A 105 7.65 -9.38 -7.71
C SER A 105 8.14 -10.80 -7.49
N ILE A 106 9.32 -10.90 -6.89
CA ILE A 106 9.82 -12.12 -6.25
C ILE A 106 9.69 -11.94 -4.75
N PHE A 107 9.13 -12.94 -4.06
CA PHE A 107 8.76 -12.89 -2.65
C PHE A 107 9.61 -13.81 -1.78
N ASP A 108 9.48 -13.65 -0.46
CA ASP A 108 10.05 -14.52 0.56
C ASP A 108 11.57 -14.71 0.43
N LEU A 109 12.25 -13.62 0.08
CA LEU A 109 13.70 -13.56 -0.02
C LEU A 109 14.35 -13.31 1.35
N GLU A 110 15.63 -13.66 1.47
CA GLU A 110 16.40 -13.37 2.67
C GLU A 110 16.91 -11.93 2.67
N PRO A 111 16.78 -11.20 3.80
CA PRO A 111 17.34 -9.85 3.92
C PRO A 111 18.86 -9.82 3.68
N GLY A 112 19.34 -8.72 3.09
CA GLY A 112 20.77 -8.48 2.88
C GLY A 112 21.46 -9.46 1.93
N THR A 113 20.69 -10.15 1.09
CA THR A 113 21.17 -11.22 0.22
C THR A 113 21.16 -10.79 -1.24
N SER A 114 22.21 -11.10 -1.97
CA SER A 114 22.30 -10.82 -3.40
C SER A 114 21.65 -11.94 -4.20
N TYR A 115 20.80 -11.56 -5.15
CA TYR A 115 20.09 -12.47 -6.04
C TYR A 115 20.37 -12.13 -7.49
N GLU A 116 20.38 -13.13 -8.34
CA GLU A 116 20.25 -12.99 -9.78
C GLU A 116 18.81 -13.35 -10.17
N ALA A 117 18.17 -12.47 -10.92
CA ALA A 117 16.83 -12.68 -11.48
C ALA A 117 16.92 -12.72 -13.00
N ARG A 118 16.33 -13.75 -13.60
CA ARG A 118 16.31 -14.03 -15.04
C ARG A 118 14.89 -13.94 -15.54
N PHE A 119 14.70 -13.19 -16.61
CA PHE A 119 13.41 -12.94 -17.27
C PHE A 119 13.49 -13.40 -18.71
N VAL A 120 12.48 -14.15 -19.15
CA VAL A 120 12.39 -14.65 -20.53
C VAL A 120 11.03 -14.24 -21.09
N LEU A 121 11.04 -13.33 -22.07
CA LEU A 121 9.86 -12.88 -22.80
C LEU A 121 9.57 -13.82 -23.95
N SER A 122 8.35 -14.29 -24.06
CA SER A 122 7.85 -15.13 -25.14
C SER A 122 6.51 -14.63 -25.64
N ASP A 123 6.26 -14.78 -26.94
CA ASP A 123 5.04 -14.40 -27.60
C ASP A 123 4.81 -15.38 -28.77
N PRO A 124 3.64 -16.03 -28.87
CA PRO A 124 3.30 -16.92 -29.98
C PRO A 124 3.40 -16.25 -31.36
N ASP A 125 3.15 -14.94 -31.43
CA ASP A 125 3.20 -14.16 -32.68
C ASP A 125 4.62 -13.68 -33.01
N GLY A 126 5.56 -13.92 -32.07
CA GLY A 126 6.98 -13.64 -32.22
C GLY A 126 7.44 -12.41 -31.42
N VAL A 127 8.70 -12.47 -31.00
CA VAL A 127 9.36 -11.41 -30.25
C VAL A 127 10.53 -10.84 -31.05
N SER A 128 10.65 -9.52 -31.08
CA SER A 128 11.83 -8.79 -31.54
C SER A 128 12.59 -8.16 -30.36
N GLY A 129 13.90 -7.92 -30.57
CA GLY A 129 14.78 -7.38 -29.53
C GLY A 129 15.36 -8.45 -28.59
N LYS A 130 15.78 -8.05 -27.41
CA LYS A 130 16.46 -8.94 -26.45
C LYS A 130 15.44 -9.64 -25.55
N ILE A 131 15.15 -10.89 -25.88
CA ILE A 131 14.13 -11.73 -25.23
C ILE A 131 14.50 -12.22 -23.83
N GLU A 132 15.77 -12.15 -23.47
CA GLU A 132 16.24 -12.59 -22.14
C GLU A 132 16.98 -11.46 -21.44
N ARG A 133 16.71 -11.30 -20.15
CA ARG A 133 17.39 -10.36 -19.26
C ARG A 133 17.80 -11.08 -17.99
N ILE A 134 19.00 -10.78 -17.51
CA ILE A 134 19.49 -11.20 -16.18
C ILE A 134 19.94 -9.94 -15.46
N VAL A 135 19.48 -9.75 -14.23
CA VAL A 135 19.87 -8.65 -13.37
C VAL A 135 20.29 -9.16 -12.00
N SER A 136 21.26 -8.47 -11.38
CA SER A 136 21.69 -8.77 -10.01
C SER A 136 21.17 -7.67 -9.09
N VAL A 137 20.46 -8.07 -8.03
CA VAL A 137 19.86 -7.17 -7.07
C VAL A 137 20.09 -7.71 -5.66
N ARG A 138 20.36 -6.81 -4.71
CA ARG A 138 20.49 -7.16 -3.31
C ARG A 138 19.29 -6.68 -2.53
N THR A 139 18.65 -7.55 -1.75
CA THR A 139 17.63 -7.17 -0.76
C THR A 139 18.24 -6.30 0.32
N ARG A 140 17.43 -5.39 0.90
CA ARG A 140 17.90 -4.56 2.02
C ARG A 140 18.10 -5.38 3.28
N VAL A 141 18.98 -4.91 4.15
CA VAL A 141 19.11 -5.40 5.52
C VAL A 141 18.10 -4.68 6.41
N GLU A 142 17.69 -5.31 7.50
CA GLU A 142 16.98 -4.61 8.56
C GLU A 142 17.89 -3.50 9.13
N PRO A 143 17.42 -2.24 9.21
CA PRO A 143 18.24 -1.15 9.74
C PRO A 143 18.62 -1.38 11.20
N MET A 144 19.87 -1.11 11.51
CA MET A 144 20.45 -1.28 12.86
C MET A 144 21.33 -0.09 13.22
N PRO A 145 21.47 0.25 14.53
CA PRO A 145 22.47 1.21 14.99
C PRO A 145 23.88 0.78 14.58
N ALA A 146 24.69 1.74 14.16
CA ALA A 146 26.10 1.48 13.83
C ALA A 146 26.93 1.32 15.11
N ALA A 147 27.99 0.50 15.03
CA ALA A 147 28.99 0.43 16.10
C ALA A 147 30.00 1.59 16.00
N GLY A 148 30.54 2.02 17.15
CA GLY A 148 31.70 2.93 17.23
C GLY A 148 31.39 4.42 17.08
N GLY A 149 30.11 4.82 16.99
CA GLY A 149 29.70 6.23 17.09
C GLY A 149 29.78 6.77 18.52
N LYS A 150 29.70 8.09 18.66
CA LYS A 150 29.59 8.72 19.98
C LYS A 150 28.24 8.44 20.60
N VAL A 151 28.21 8.34 21.93
CA VAL A 151 26.99 8.17 22.70
C VAL A 151 26.75 9.41 23.52
N TYR A 152 25.55 9.97 23.44
CA TYR A 152 25.08 11.12 24.19
C TYR A 152 23.93 10.71 25.09
N HIS A 153 23.97 11.10 26.37
CA HIS A 153 22.92 10.75 27.33
C HIS A 153 21.98 11.94 27.53
N VAL A 154 20.70 11.71 27.37
CA VAL A 154 19.66 12.73 27.50
C VAL A 154 18.74 12.38 28.65
N TYR A 155 18.59 13.36 29.54
CA TYR A 155 17.79 13.27 30.75
C TYR A 155 16.64 14.27 30.73
N PRO A 156 15.48 13.92 31.36
CA PRO A 156 14.36 14.85 31.43
C PRO A 156 14.68 16.05 32.34
N PRO A 157 14.00 17.19 32.15
CA PRO A 157 14.12 18.32 33.06
C PRO A 157 13.84 17.92 34.50
N GLY A 158 14.68 18.40 35.43
CA GLY A 158 14.51 18.18 36.87
C GLY A 158 14.95 16.81 37.40
N GLN A 159 15.52 15.94 36.57
CA GLN A 159 16.07 14.67 37.06
C GLN A 159 17.17 14.91 38.11
N LYS A 160 17.06 14.18 39.22
CA LYS A 160 18.05 14.14 40.30
C LYS A 160 18.84 12.83 40.24
N GLY A 161 20.11 12.86 40.61
CA GLY A 161 21.00 11.71 40.66
C GLY A 161 22.21 11.80 39.73
N GLU A 162 23.00 10.75 39.70
CA GLU A 162 24.15 10.64 38.80
C GLU A 162 23.75 10.58 37.36
N ARG A 163 24.51 11.18 36.49
CA ARG A 163 24.33 11.18 35.03
C ARG A 163 25.56 10.62 34.35
N GLN A 164 25.33 9.84 33.32
CA GLN A 164 26.40 9.34 32.45
C GLN A 164 26.81 10.44 31.47
N GLU A 165 28.09 10.72 31.39
CA GLU A 165 28.63 11.75 30.50
C GLU A 165 28.92 11.20 29.09
N PRO A 166 28.77 12.00 28.03
CA PRO A 166 28.30 13.41 28.04
C PRO A 166 26.78 13.50 28.24
N ALA A 167 26.36 14.23 29.26
CA ALA A 167 24.98 14.36 29.73
C ALA A 167 24.32 15.67 29.30
N PHE A 168 23.08 15.58 28.85
CA PHE A 168 22.29 16.72 28.40
C PHE A 168 20.88 16.70 29.02
N THR A 169 20.34 17.88 29.27
CA THR A 169 18.93 18.02 29.65
C THR A 169 18.09 18.33 28.40
N GLY A 170 17.24 17.38 27.99
CA GLY A 170 16.45 17.50 26.80
C GLY A 170 17.15 17.06 25.50
N LEU A 171 16.35 16.64 24.51
CA LEU A 171 16.84 16.07 23.26
C LEU A 171 17.64 17.08 22.42
N LEU A 172 17.10 18.29 22.25
CA LEU A 172 17.72 19.29 21.37
C LEU A 172 19.07 19.79 21.87
N ALA A 173 19.29 19.79 23.19
CA ALA A 173 20.59 20.14 23.77
C ALA A 173 21.69 19.12 23.44
N ALA A 174 21.34 17.83 23.30
CA ALA A 174 22.25 16.80 22.83
C ALA A 174 22.43 16.84 21.31
N TYR A 175 21.36 17.11 20.59
CA TYR A 175 21.34 17.07 19.13
C TYR A 175 22.15 18.22 18.50
N TYR A 176 22.06 19.43 19.05
CA TYR A 176 22.73 20.64 18.55
C TYR A 176 23.90 21.11 19.41
N THR A 177 24.84 21.86 18.81
CA THR A 177 26.02 22.41 19.53
C THR A 177 25.72 23.67 20.33
N GLY A 178 24.60 24.33 20.06
CA GLY A 178 24.27 25.62 20.66
C GLY A 178 23.59 25.54 22.01
N SER A 179 23.35 26.73 22.57
CA SER A 179 22.64 26.86 23.84
C SER A 179 21.16 26.60 23.71
N SER A 180 20.57 26.00 24.72
CA SER A 180 19.13 25.74 24.82
C SER A 180 18.24 26.99 24.87
N HIS A 181 18.83 28.17 24.79
CA HIS A 181 18.13 29.45 24.82
C HIS A 181 18.00 30.12 23.44
N SER A 182 18.41 29.45 22.38
CA SER A 182 18.27 29.97 21.03
C SER A 182 16.85 29.74 20.52
N ASP A 183 16.21 30.77 20.05
CA ASP A 183 14.92 30.73 19.38
C ASP A 183 15.02 30.24 17.90
N ASN A 184 16.22 29.96 17.43
CA ASN A 184 16.49 29.60 16.06
C ASN A 184 17.41 28.38 15.99
N PHE A 185 16.82 27.21 15.80
CA PHE A 185 17.54 25.94 15.64
C PHE A 185 18.51 25.93 14.43
N ASN A 186 18.28 26.76 13.41
CA ASN A 186 19.19 26.90 12.27
C ASN A 186 20.49 27.65 12.59
N THR A 187 20.57 28.29 13.72
CA THR A 187 21.76 29.06 14.13
C THR A 187 22.89 28.15 14.61
N TYR A 188 22.57 26.95 15.07
CA TYR A 188 23.56 26.04 15.64
C TYR A 188 23.65 24.75 14.78
N PRO A 189 24.86 24.35 14.37
CA PRO A 189 25.03 23.13 13.63
C PRO A 189 24.72 21.90 14.53
N PRO A 190 24.25 20.80 13.94
CA PRO A 190 24.10 19.56 14.67
C PRO A 190 25.39 19.06 15.30
N ARG A 191 25.33 18.66 16.56
CA ARG A 191 26.41 17.98 17.28
C ARG A 191 26.56 16.56 16.79
N VAL A 192 25.41 15.88 16.57
CA VAL A 192 25.36 14.50 16.15
C VAL A 192 25.88 14.32 14.73
N GLN A 193 26.62 13.25 14.51
CA GLN A 193 27.20 12.87 13.23
C GLN A 193 26.70 11.48 12.81
N PRO A 194 26.83 11.09 11.54
CA PRO A 194 26.46 9.76 11.09
C PRO A 194 27.09 8.65 11.93
N GLY A 195 26.24 7.79 12.51
CA GLY A 195 26.63 6.70 13.40
C GLY A 195 26.53 7.01 14.89
N ASP A 196 26.29 8.27 15.28
CA ASP A 196 26.12 8.64 16.68
C ASP A 196 24.77 8.16 17.25
N THR A 197 24.75 7.93 18.56
CA THR A 197 23.57 7.48 19.31
C THR A 197 23.24 8.46 20.43
N ILE A 198 21.99 8.89 20.50
CA ILE A 198 21.39 9.56 21.65
C ILE A 198 20.60 8.53 22.46
N LEU A 199 21.01 8.29 23.70
CA LEU A 199 20.29 7.47 24.65
C LEU A 199 19.36 8.35 25.49
N VAL A 200 18.06 8.10 25.37
CA VAL A 200 17.02 8.85 26.06
C VAL A 200 16.65 8.10 27.34
N HIS A 201 17.02 8.64 28.48
CA HIS A 201 16.75 8.06 29.79
C HIS A 201 15.28 8.21 30.20
N ALA A 202 14.84 7.38 31.13
CA ALA A 202 13.45 7.33 31.58
C ALA A 202 12.94 8.69 32.07
N GLY A 203 11.73 9.04 31.70
CA GLY A 203 11.03 10.24 32.12
C GLY A 203 10.24 10.93 31.02
N VAL A 204 9.69 12.10 31.33
CA VAL A 204 8.82 12.85 30.40
C VAL A 204 9.58 14.03 29.82
N TYR A 205 9.61 14.06 28.48
CA TYR A 205 10.22 15.13 27.69
C TYR A 205 9.10 15.95 27.04
N LYS A 206 8.98 17.19 27.49
CA LYS A 206 7.89 18.07 27.06
C LYS A 206 8.39 19.50 26.78
N ASP A 207 9.19 20.05 27.67
CA ASP A 207 9.45 21.50 27.71
C ASP A 207 10.69 21.94 26.92
N ASP A 208 11.63 21.05 26.64
CA ASP A 208 12.87 21.37 25.95
C ASP A 208 12.67 21.88 24.51
N ARG A 209 11.66 21.39 23.80
CA ARG A 209 11.34 21.77 22.43
C ARG A 209 10.90 23.24 22.27
N TYR A 210 10.25 23.82 23.29
CA TYR A 210 9.75 25.20 23.23
C TYR A 210 10.88 26.23 23.14
N ARG A 211 12.05 25.88 23.62
CA ARG A 211 13.22 26.77 23.60
C ARG A 211 13.81 26.96 22.21
N TYR A 212 13.51 26.03 21.30
CA TYR A 212 14.01 26.04 19.91
C TYR A 212 12.97 26.47 18.90
N GLY A 213 11.70 26.37 19.24
CA GLY A 213 10.58 26.73 18.36
C GLY A 213 9.85 28.00 18.80
N GLY A 214 10.44 28.75 19.73
CA GLY A 214 9.79 29.89 20.38
C GLY A 214 9.38 30.99 19.42
N GLY A 215 8.20 31.53 19.64
CA GLY A 215 7.77 32.81 19.09
C GLY A 215 7.04 32.80 17.77
N LEU A 216 6.90 31.70 17.08
CA LEU A 216 6.25 31.69 15.77
C LEU A 216 4.72 31.56 15.81
N GLY A 217 4.12 31.17 16.95
CA GLY A 217 2.66 31.03 17.09
C GLY A 217 2.02 30.17 15.98
N THR A 218 2.81 29.32 15.35
CA THR A 218 2.44 28.53 14.19
C THR A 218 2.26 27.08 14.57
N VAL A 219 1.71 26.28 13.65
CA VAL A 219 1.60 24.83 13.76
C VAL A 219 2.92 24.09 14.06
N SER A 220 4.05 24.78 13.93
CA SER A 220 5.39 24.28 14.23
C SER A 220 5.91 24.60 15.63
N SER A 221 5.15 25.35 16.45
CA SER A 221 5.56 25.65 17.82
C SER A 221 5.71 24.39 18.65
N GLY A 222 6.87 24.24 19.29
CA GLY A 222 7.17 23.07 20.09
C GLY A 222 7.46 21.79 19.29
N THR A 223 7.98 21.91 18.08
CA THR A 223 8.40 20.78 17.24
C THR A 223 9.90 20.49 17.47
N TYR A 224 10.24 19.20 17.56
CA TYR A 224 11.63 18.74 17.44
C TYR A 224 12.02 18.72 15.96
N PHE A 225 12.68 19.77 15.49
CA PHE A 225 13.26 19.80 14.16
C PHE A 225 14.61 19.11 14.16
N LEU A 226 14.76 18.03 13.40
CA LEU A 226 15.99 17.27 13.28
C LEU A 226 16.50 17.40 11.85
N THR A 227 17.71 17.98 11.70
CA THR A 227 18.22 18.41 10.38
C THR A 227 19.41 17.60 9.88
N GLN A 228 20.03 16.78 10.74
CA GLN A 228 21.21 16.02 10.37
C GLN A 228 20.84 14.71 9.70
N SER A 229 21.50 14.40 8.60
CA SER A 229 21.39 13.13 7.92
C SER A 229 22.45 12.14 8.39
N GLY A 230 22.04 10.89 8.59
CA GLY A 230 22.93 9.74 8.63
C GLY A 230 23.16 9.12 7.25
N THR A 231 23.61 7.88 7.22
CA THR A 231 23.67 7.00 6.04
C THR A 231 23.01 5.65 6.36
N ALA A 232 22.82 4.83 5.35
CA ALA A 232 22.24 3.49 5.55
C ALA A 232 23.07 2.62 6.52
N GLU A 233 24.40 2.74 6.47
CA GLU A 233 25.33 2.03 7.33
C GLU A 233 25.58 2.73 8.67
N LYS A 234 25.35 4.04 8.72
CA LYS A 234 25.62 4.90 9.89
C LYS A 234 24.43 5.83 10.13
N PRO A 235 23.26 5.31 10.55
CA PRO A 235 22.13 6.15 10.88
C PRO A 235 22.42 7.01 12.10
N ILE A 236 21.69 8.10 12.26
CA ILE A 236 21.62 8.85 13.51
C ILE A 236 20.57 8.20 14.39
N VAL A 237 20.96 7.75 15.57
CA VAL A 237 20.13 6.94 16.45
C VAL A 237 19.61 7.74 17.62
N ILE A 238 18.31 7.71 17.85
CA ILE A 238 17.63 8.25 19.04
C ILE A 238 16.82 7.10 19.63
N LYS A 239 17.26 6.56 20.77
CA LYS A 239 16.61 5.39 21.36
C LYS A 239 16.52 5.46 22.87
N ALA A 240 15.56 4.76 23.45
CA ALA A 240 15.45 4.62 24.90
C ALA A 240 16.71 3.97 25.48
N ALA A 241 17.15 4.47 26.64
CA ALA A 241 18.32 3.97 27.35
C ALA A 241 18.08 2.57 27.99
N GLY A 242 16.83 2.19 28.20
CA GLY A 242 16.45 0.91 28.77
C GLY A 242 16.34 0.92 30.30
N ASP A 243 16.41 2.06 30.94
CA ASP A 243 16.26 2.27 32.39
C ASP A 243 14.84 2.65 32.81
N GLY A 244 13.89 2.58 31.89
CA GLY A 244 12.48 2.88 32.08
C GLY A 244 11.88 3.52 30.83
N GLU A 245 10.68 4.03 30.95
CA GLU A 245 9.92 4.57 29.82
C GLU A 245 10.39 5.98 29.45
N ALA A 246 10.85 6.18 28.22
CA ALA A 246 11.27 7.46 27.66
C ALA A 246 10.09 8.07 26.88
N ILE A 247 9.42 9.06 27.45
CA ILE A 247 8.14 9.60 26.96
C ILE A 247 8.33 10.98 26.35
N PHE A 248 8.05 11.13 25.06
CA PHE A 248 7.89 12.41 24.41
C PHE A 248 6.41 12.80 24.38
N ASP A 249 6.05 13.77 25.21
CA ASP A 249 4.68 14.25 25.35
C ASP A 249 4.48 15.51 24.52
N GLY A 250 3.61 15.43 23.53
CA GLY A 250 3.31 16.53 22.62
C GLY A 250 2.56 17.69 23.25
N ASP A 251 1.91 17.50 24.39
CA ASP A 251 1.09 18.55 25.01
C ASP A 251 0.12 19.20 24.01
N ASN A 252 -0.49 18.36 23.16
CA ASN A 252 -1.36 18.72 22.05
C ASN A 252 -0.68 19.56 20.93
N ALA A 253 0.64 19.47 20.78
CA ALA A 253 1.32 20.05 19.64
C ALA A 253 0.79 19.47 18.32
N TYR A 254 0.73 20.30 17.29
CA TYR A 254 0.32 19.83 15.96
C TYR A 254 1.35 18.88 15.36
N ASN A 255 2.66 19.18 15.47
CA ASN A 255 3.73 18.35 14.92
C ASN A 255 4.82 18.17 15.99
N LEU A 256 5.13 16.93 16.34
CA LEU A 256 6.11 16.67 17.39
C LEU A 256 7.53 16.50 16.85
N PHE A 257 7.75 15.59 15.89
CA PHE A 257 9.04 15.40 15.23
C PHE A 257 8.95 15.77 13.76
N ASN A 258 9.81 16.66 13.30
CA ASN A 258 9.99 16.96 11.89
C ASN A 258 11.37 16.48 11.44
N VAL A 259 11.38 15.48 10.55
CA VAL A 259 12.58 14.87 9.98
C VAL A 259 12.66 15.05 8.47
N MET A 260 11.91 16.01 7.92
CA MET A 260 11.98 16.34 6.49
C MET A 260 13.41 16.77 6.12
N ALA A 261 13.92 16.30 4.99
CA ALA A 261 15.28 16.49 4.51
C ALA A 261 16.40 15.90 5.41
N ALA A 262 16.05 15.22 6.51
CA ALA A 262 16.99 14.54 7.39
C ALA A 262 16.94 13.02 7.12
N ASN A 263 17.86 12.51 6.32
CA ASN A 263 17.87 11.11 5.92
C ASN A 263 18.47 10.21 7.00
N TYR A 264 18.06 8.94 7.02
CA TYR A 264 18.60 7.88 7.86
C TYR A 264 18.65 8.24 9.34
N ASN A 265 17.53 8.76 9.86
CA ASN A 265 17.28 8.88 11.28
C ASN A 265 16.59 7.61 11.79
N TYR A 266 17.00 7.15 12.96
CA TYR A 266 16.57 5.88 13.55
C TYR A 266 16.04 6.12 14.96
N PHE A 267 14.78 5.74 15.19
CA PHE A 267 14.10 5.88 16.49
C PHE A 267 13.69 4.50 17.02
N GLU A 268 13.95 4.24 18.31
CA GLU A 268 13.64 2.94 18.90
C GLU A 268 13.26 3.02 20.37
N GLY A 269 12.21 2.29 20.76
CA GLY A 269 11.86 2.03 22.15
C GLY A 269 11.26 3.22 22.90
N LEU A 270 10.76 4.22 22.19
CA LEU A 270 10.20 5.43 22.77
C LEU A 270 8.69 5.31 23.00
N THR A 271 8.14 6.17 23.87
CA THR A 271 6.71 6.44 23.93
C THR A 271 6.44 7.85 23.42
N ILE A 272 5.55 7.96 22.43
CA ILE A 272 5.12 9.22 21.81
C ILE A 272 3.64 9.41 22.10
N ARG A 273 3.26 10.55 22.68
CA ARG A 273 1.85 10.75 23.00
C ARG A 273 1.38 12.20 22.87
N ASN A 274 0.07 12.40 22.87
CA ASN A 274 -0.62 13.69 22.94
C ASN A 274 -0.17 14.68 21.85
N THR A 275 -0.16 14.26 20.59
CA THR A 275 0.18 15.12 19.45
C THR A 275 -0.72 14.83 18.26
N GLU A 276 -0.92 15.81 17.39
CA GLU A 276 -1.68 15.58 16.16
C GLU A 276 -0.87 14.80 15.12
N LEU A 277 0.41 15.14 14.93
CA LEU A 277 1.33 14.44 14.04
C LEU A 277 2.62 14.10 14.79
N ALA A 278 2.88 12.81 14.98
CA ALA A 278 4.06 12.41 15.76
C ALA A 278 5.35 12.53 14.93
N PHE A 279 5.39 11.97 13.71
CA PHE A 279 6.56 12.07 12.83
C PHE A 279 6.16 12.57 11.45
N GLN A 280 6.69 13.73 11.06
CA GLN A 280 6.59 14.26 9.71
C GLN A 280 7.88 13.98 8.95
N GLY A 281 7.82 13.02 8.03
CA GLY A 281 8.94 12.61 7.19
C GLY A 281 8.97 13.28 5.82
N GLY A 282 7.84 13.82 5.37
CA GLY A 282 7.75 14.50 4.09
C GLY A 282 6.46 15.29 3.92
N LEU A 283 6.52 16.32 3.10
CA LEU A 283 5.38 17.15 2.76
C LEU A 283 5.34 17.39 1.25
N LYS A 284 4.20 17.08 0.65
CA LYS A 284 3.91 17.24 -0.77
C LYS A 284 4.34 18.62 -1.28
N ASN A 285 4.99 18.65 -2.43
CA ASN A 285 5.52 19.86 -3.08
C ASN A 285 6.65 20.60 -2.33
N ILE A 286 7.13 20.05 -1.21
CA ILE A 286 8.20 20.68 -0.42
C ILE A 286 9.43 19.79 -0.41
N THR A 287 9.47 18.80 0.46
CA THR A 287 10.61 17.88 0.60
C THR A 287 10.22 16.69 1.49
N GLY A 288 11.11 15.72 1.59
CA GLY A 288 10.96 14.59 2.49
C GLY A 288 12.30 13.95 2.81
N SER A 289 12.27 12.82 3.48
CA SER A 289 13.44 12.08 3.90
C SER A 289 13.52 10.69 3.28
N SER A 290 14.67 10.06 3.39
CA SER A 290 14.92 8.67 3.02
C SER A 290 15.45 7.90 4.22
N GLY A 291 15.16 6.59 4.29
CA GLY A 291 15.72 5.70 5.29
C GLY A 291 15.28 5.96 6.73
N LEU A 292 14.15 6.63 6.95
CA LEU A 292 13.59 6.80 8.29
C LEU A 292 13.23 5.44 8.89
N THR A 293 13.77 5.17 10.07
CA THR A 293 13.49 3.93 10.82
C THR A 293 12.79 4.27 12.14
N ILE A 294 11.65 3.60 12.39
CA ILE A 294 10.90 3.72 13.65
C ILE A 294 10.54 2.32 14.12
N LYS A 295 11.13 1.91 15.23
CA LYS A 295 11.00 0.54 15.76
C LYS A 295 10.62 0.53 17.23
N ARG A 296 9.86 -0.47 17.65
CA ARG A 296 9.53 -0.74 19.07
C ARG A 296 9.07 0.51 19.83
N THR A 297 8.42 1.42 19.12
CA THR A 297 7.92 2.69 19.65
C THR A 297 6.43 2.57 19.90
N ARG A 298 6.00 3.13 21.03
CA ARG A 298 4.60 3.18 21.40
C ARG A 298 4.01 4.55 21.10
N PHE A 299 2.88 4.58 20.42
CA PHE A 299 2.13 5.79 20.11
C PHE A 299 0.79 5.74 20.84
N GLU A 300 0.43 6.82 21.53
CA GLU A 300 -0.82 6.94 22.27
C GLU A 300 -1.45 8.32 22.08
N ASN A 301 -2.75 8.34 21.86
CA ASN A 301 -3.48 9.60 21.69
C ASN A 301 -2.85 10.54 20.64
N VAL A 302 -2.52 9.95 19.47
CA VAL A 302 -1.96 10.69 18.33
C VAL A 302 -3.00 10.78 17.21
N GLY A 303 -3.04 11.89 16.49
CA GLY A 303 -3.89 12.03 15.31
C GLY A 303 -3.34 11.25 14.12
N ARG A 304 -2.03 11.36 13.88
CA ARG A 304 -1.26 10.62 12.88
C ARG A 304 0.06 10.22 13.50
N ALA A 305 0.44 8.93 13.38
CA ALA A 305 1.71 8.54 13.98
C ALA A 305 2.89 8.83 13.04
N ILE A 306 2.86 8.38 11.80
CA ILE A 306 3.97 8.55 10.84
C ILE A 306 3.41 8.99 9.49
N TYR A 307 3.98 10.06 8.93
CA TYR A 307 3.43 10.68 7.74
C TYR A 307 4.49 11.14 6.76
N THR A 308 4.35 10.76 5.50
CA THR A 308 4.99 11.40 4.35
C THR A 308 4.08 11.29 3.12
N ASP A 309 3.88 12.41 2.43
CA ASP A 309 3.18 12.49 1.15
C ASP A 309 4.07 13.03 0.02
N TRP A 310 5.38 13.03 0.23
CA TRP A 310 6.35 13.45 -0.78
C TRP A 310 6.82 12.28 -1.65
N SER A 311 6.70 12.42 -2.96
CA SER A 311 7.04 11.37 -3.92
C SER A 311 8.50 10.93 -3.92
N GLY A 312 9.41 11.74 -3.39
CA GLY A 312 10.83 11.43 -3.27
C GLY A 312 11.21 10.73 -1.97
N SER A 313 10.28 10.55 -1.02
CA SER A 313 10.55 9.75 0.19
C SER A 313 10.77 8.29 -0.19
N LYS A 314 11.72 7.62 0.48
CA LYS A 314 12.03 6.23 0.17
C LYS A 314 12.65 5.49 1.34
N ASP A 315 12.56 4.16 1.28
CA ASP A 315 13.28 3.23 2.15
C ASP A 315 12.94 3.37 3.64
N TYR A 316 11.72 3.81 4.01
CA TYR A 316 11.29 3.81 5.40
C TYR A 316 11.19 2.37 5.92
N TYR A 317 11.55 2.18 7.19
CA TYR A 317 11.34 0.94 7.92
C TYR A 317 10.58 1.22 9.22
N ILE A 318 9.32 0.82 9.24
CA ILE A 318 8.38 1.08 10.34
C ILE A 318 7.94 -0.29 10.87
N ALA A 319 8.53 -0.72 11.98
CA ALA A 319 8.34 -2.09 12.44
C ALA A 319 8.24 -2.24 13.95
N ASP A 320 7.52 -3.27 14.39
CA ASP A 320 7.42 -3.67 15.80
C ASP A 320 6.84 -2.57 16.71
N ASN A 321 6.02 -1.66 16.17
CA ASN A 321 5.44 -0.55 16.92
C ASN A 321 4.04 -0.91 17.43
N VAL A 322 3.63 -0.24 18.51
CA VAL A 322 2.26 -0.24 19.02
C VAL A 322 1.67 1.14 18.79
N MET A 323 0.65 1.25 17.96
CA MET A 323 0.02 2.51 17.59
C MET A 323 -1.45 2.49 18.01
N ILE A 324 -1.79 3.33 18.98
CA ILE A 324 -3.14 3.44 19.52
C ILE A 324 -3.63 4.86 19.29
N GLY A 325 -4.58 5.00 18.38
CA GLY A 325 -5.26 6.26 18.11
C GLY A 325 -6.24 6.65 19.21
N ARG A 326 -6.95 7.72 18.97
CA ARG A 326 -7.96 8.27 19.89
C ARG A 326 -9.24 7.45 19.78
N PHE A 327 -9.68 6.92 20.88
CA PHE A 327 -10.94 6.19 20.97
C PHE A 327 -12.01 7.07 21.61
N ASN A 328 -13.10 7.28 20.89
CA ASN A 328 -14.29 7.92 21.45
C ASN A 328 -15.38 6.86 21.65
N PRO A 329 -15.83 6.59 22.90
CA PRO A 329 -16.82 5.57 23.16
C PRO A 329 -18.22 5.90 22.61
N ASN A 330 -18.47 7.17 22.27
CA ASN A 330 -19.71 7.58 21.62
C ASN A 330 -19.65 7.36 20.10
N TYR A 331 -18.48 7.02 19.61
CA TYR A 331 -18.18 6.71 18.22
C TYR A 331 -17.83 5.25 18.16
N LEU A 332 -18.63 4.51 17.53
CA LEU A 332 -18.36 3.10 17.34
C LEU A 332 -17.47 3.00 16.11
N MET A 333 -16.17 2.95 16.33
CA MET A 333 -15.20 2.73 15.29
C MET A 333 -15.66 1.57 14.40
N GLY A 334 -15.62 1.77 13.12
CA GLY A 334 -15.99 0.74 12.19
C GLY A 334 -17.48 0.63 11.85
N PHE A 335 -18.33 1.60 12.23
CA PHE A 335 -19.76 1.40 12.11
C PHE A 335 -20.52 2.27 11.18
N THR A 336 -19.92 3.28 10.60
CA THR A 336 -20.85 4.28 10.15
C THR A 336 -20.93 4.43 8.65
N GLY A 337 -20.01 3.95 7.85
CA GLY A 337 -19.93 4.48 6.49
C GLY A 337 -19.99 6.01 6.51
N ARG A 338 -19.98 6.58 7.72
CA ARG A 338 -19.98 8.01 7.99
C ARG A 338 -18.60 8.36 8.44
N THR A 339 -17.87 8.88 7.52
CA THR A 339 -16.56 9.42 7.83
C THR A 339 -16.71 10.55 8.84
N TRP A 340 -15.71 10.72 9.66
CA TRP A 340 -15.58 11.86 10.59
C TRP A 340 -15.91 13.22 9.97
N MET A 341 -15.80 13.36 8.66
CA MET A 341 -16.15 14.57 7.91
C MET A 341 -17.66 14.89 7.91
N ASN A 342 -18.50 13.90 8.16
CA ASN A 342 -19.95 14.03 8.03
C ASN A 342 -20.67 14.23 9.38
N LEU A 343 -19.95 14.38 10.47
CA LEU A 343 -20.49 14.50 11.81
C LEU A 343 -20.11 15.86 12.42
N PRO A 344 -20.99 16.88 12.28
CA PRO A 344 -20.68 18.24 12.73
C PRO A 344 -20.51 18.35 14.26
N GLU A 345 -21.12 17.46 15.04
CA GLU A 345 -20.92 17.35 16.49
C GLU A 345 -19.56 16.78 16.87
N PHE A 346 -18.83 16.22 15.92
CA PHE A 346 -17.50 15.68 16.15
C PHE A 346 -16.45 16.77 16.03
N ASN A 347 -15.72 16.95 17.09
CA ASN A 347 -14.50 17.73 17.02
C ASN A 347 -13.41 16.89 16.32
N PRO A 348 -12.98 17.22 15.09
CA PRO A 348 -12.02 16.41 14.32
C PRO A 348 -10.66 16.25 15.04
N LYS A 349 -10.35 17.10 16.04
CA LYS A 349 -9.15 16.96 16.88
C LYS A 349 -9.15 15.72 17.79
N LEU A 350 -10.29 15.08 17.96
CA LEU A 350 -10.42 13.87 18.80
C LEU A 350 -10.35 12.59 17.98
N ILE A 351 -10.29 12.66 16.67
CA ILE A 351 -10.23 11.50 15.77
C ILE A 351 -8.80 11.34 15.27
N SER A 352 -8.32 10.10 15.27
CA SER A 352 -7.07 9.73 14.64
C SER A 352 -7.29 9.41 13.17
N GLU A 353 -6.48 9.99 12.30
CA GLU A 353 -6.63 9.89 10.85
C GLU A 353 -5.93 8.63 10.31
N TYR A 354 -4.58 8.59 10.37
CA TYR A 354 -3.82 7.40 9.95
C TYR A 354 -2.81 6.99 11.03
N ALA A 355 -2.58 5.69 11.18
CA ALA A 355 -1.40 5.28 11.93
C ALA A 355 -0.14 5.53 11.08
N VAL A 356 -0.13 5.10 9.84
CA VAL A 356 1.00 5.29 8.93
C VAL A 356 0.50 5.73 7.56
N LYS A 357 1.04 6.82 7.05
CA LYS A 357 0.88 7.20 5.65
C LYS A 357 2.24 7.35 5.00
N VAL A 358 2.49 6.60 3.93
CA VAL A 358 3.73 6.63 3.17
C VAL A 358 3.48 6.92 1.70
N TYR A 359 4.38 7.67 1.08
CA TYR A 359 4.39 7.93 -0.36
C TYR A 359 5.83 7.91 -0.85
N GLY A 360 6.05 7.42 -2.08
CA GLY A 360 7.38 7.17 -2.61
C GLY A 360 7.66 5.67 -2.75
N SER A 361 8.87 5.21 -2.54
CA SER A 361 9.23 3.84 -2.92
C SER A 361 10.10 3.13 -1.89
N GLY A 362 10.07 1.80 -1.91
CA GLY A 362 10.94 0.97 -1.09
C GLY A 362 10.56 0.93 0.40
N HIS A 363 9.39 1.42 0.78
CA HIS A 363 8.96 1.43 2.18
C HIS A 363 8.61 0.02 2.68
N VAL A 364 8.84 -0.21 3.96
CA VAL A 364 8.44 -1.43 4.67
C VAL A 364 7.71 -1.04 5.95
N VAL A 365 6.46 -1.49 6.09
CA VAL A 365 5.65 -1.35 7.30
C VAL A 365 5.28 -2.74 7.77
N ALA A 366 5.90 -3.21 8.85
CA ALA A 366 5.83 -4.61 9.23
C ALA A 366 5.70 -4.83 10.74
N TYR A 367 4.97 -5.86 11.12
CA TYR A 367 4.85 -6.29 12.51
C TYR A 367 4.39 -5.19 13.48
N ASN A 368 3.51 -4.29 13.04
CA ASN A 368 2.94 -3.27 13.90
C ASN A 368 1.58 -3.75 14.45
N SER A 369 1.26 -3.36 15.68
CA SER A 369 -0.08 -3.43 16.24
C SER A 369 -0.72 -2.06 16.13
N ILE A 370 -1.83 -1.96 15.39
CA ILE A 370 -2.50 -0.69 15.06
C ILE A 370 -3.97 -0.77 15.47
N ALA A 371 -4.44 0.25 16.20
CA ALA A 371 -5.85 0.31 16.59
C ALA A 371 -6.37 1.75 16.74
N ASN A 372 -7.67 1.94 16.49
CA ASN A 372 -8.41 3.17 16.73
C ASN A 372 -8.00 4.35 15.84
N PHE A 373 -7.85 4.10 14.55
CA PHE A 373 -7.63 5.11 13.52
C PHE A 373 -8.78 5.11 12.50
N HIS A 374 -8.89 6.17 11.73
CA HIS A 374 -9.76 6.18 10.55
C HIS A 374 -9.23 5.15 9.55
N ASP A 375 -7.95 5.26 9.15
CA ASP A 375 -7.24 4.26 8.36
C ASP A 375 -6.03 3.72 9.12
N GLY A 376 -5.77 2.43 8.97
CA GLY A 376 -4.60 1.80 9.59
C GLY A 376 -3.30 2.22 8.91
N VAL A 377 -3.14 1.83 7.67
CA VAL A 377 -1.95 2.14 6.85
C VAL A 377 -2.41 2.60 5.47
N ASP A 378 -1.81 3.68 4.99
CA ASP A 378 -2.17 4.28 3.70
C ASP A 378 -0.91 4.54 2.85
N VAL A 379 -1.03 4.35 1.54
CA VAL A 379 0.02 4.65 0.53
C VAL A 379 -0.40 5.97 -0.06
N ALA A 380 -0.67 6.91 0.04
CA ALA A 380 -0.87 7.87 -0.99
C ALA A 380 -1.55 9.17 -0.75
N THR A 381 -1.61 9.85 -1.81
CA THR A 381 -2.36 11.05 -2.09
C THR A 381 -3.40 10.78 -3.19
N TYR A 382 -4.05 9.61 -3.17
CA TYR A 382 -5.02 9.17 -4.19
C TYR A 382 -4.48 9.27 -5.63
N GLY A 383 -3.21 8.90 -5.83
CA GLY A 383 -2.58 8.98 -7.13
C GLY A 383 -2.36 10.38 -7.67
N ASN A 384 -2.53 11.41 -6.85
CA ASN A 384 -2.20 12.78 -7.24
C ASN A 384 -0.77 13.12 -6.76
N PRO A 385 0.27 12.80 -7.54
CA PRO A 385 1.65 13.05 -7.16
C PRO A 385 1.90 14.54 -6.97
N ASP A 386 2.98 14.85 -6.26
CA ASP A 386 3.42 16.23 -6.06
C ASP A 386 3.75 16.95 -7.38
N GLY A 387 3.83 18.28 -7.33
CA GLY A 387 4.12 19.14 -8.49
C GLY A 387 5.59 19.12 -8.96
N SER A 388 6.35 18.08 -8.64
CA SER A 388 7.73 17.91 -9.13
C SER A 388 7.80 17.97 -10.65
N PRO A 389 8.87 18.55 -11.24
CA PRO A 389 9.05 18.55 -12.69
C PRO A 389 9.38 17.17 -13.28
N ARG A 390 9.62 16.15 -12.44
CA ARG A 390 9.83 14.77 -12.92
C ARG A 390 8.58 14.23 -13.61
N PRO A 391 8.70 13.33 -14.58
CA PRO A 391 7.54 12.65 -15.19
C PRO A 391 6.64 12.03 -14.12
N ILE A 392 5.35 12.01 -14.37
CA ILE A 392 4.35 11.47 -13.44
C ILE A 392 4.67 10.03 -13.03
N ARG A 393 5.11 9.21 -13.98
CA ARG A 393 5.57 7.85 -13.79
C ARG A 393 6.62 7.71 -12.68
N ASP A 394 7.59 8.63 -12.64
CA ASP A 394 8.72 8.58 -11.69
C ASP A 394 8.37 9.13 -10.31
N ARG A 395 7.11 9.52 -10.13
CA ARG A 395 6.56 10.08 -8.90
C ARG A 395 5.50 9.20 -8.26
N LEU A 396 5.07 8.14 -8.95
CA LEU A 396 4.12 7.17 -8.42
C LEU A 396 4.82 6.19 -7.48
N PRO A 397 4.16 5.77 -6.38
CA PRO A 397 4.73 4.81 -5.44
C PRO A 397 4.94 3.44 -6.07
N VAL A 398 6.10 2.85 -5.85
CA VAL A 398 6.43 1.49 -6.29
C VAL A 398 7.18 0.72 -5.21
N SER A 399 7.06 -0.60 -5.22
CA SER A 399 7.86 -1.50 -4.39
C SER A 399 7.75 -1.19 -2.89
N ILE A 400 6.55 -1.34 -2.34
CA ILE A 400 6.25 -1.12 -0.92
C ILE A 400 5.73 -2.42 -0.32
N ASP A 401 6.22 -2.79 0.86
CA ASP A 401 5.82 -3.99 1.59
C ASP A 401 5.04 -3.65 2.86
N PHE A 402 3.85 -4.22 2.99
CA PHE A 402 3.04 -4.24 4.22
C PHE A 402 2.83 -5.68 4.66
N TYR A 403 3.45 -6.10 5.76
CA TYR A 403 3.31 -7.48 6.22
C TYR A 403 3.37 -7.66 7.73
N GLY A 404 2.74 -8.73 8.22
CA GLY A 404 2.77 -9.10 9.62
C GLY A 404 2.07 -8.10 10.56
N ASN A 405 1.33 -7.13 10.04
CA ASN A 405 0.64 -6.15 10.87
C ASN A 405 -0.65 -6.74 11.44
N ASP A 406 -0.96 -6.36 12.69
CA ASP A 406 -2.21 -6.66 13.39
C ASP A 406 -3.02 -5.38 13.53
N ILE A 407 -4.04 -5.20 12.72
CA ILE A 407 -4.81 -3.96 12.59
C ILE A 407 -6.24 -4.21 13.08
N SER A 408 -6.75 -3.33 13.93
CA SER A 408 -8.10 -3.49 14.45
C SER A 408 -8.77 -2.16 14.76
N ASN A 409 -10.11 -2.18 14.77
CA ASN A 409 -10.93 -1.04 15.15
C ASN A 409 -10.60 0.20 14.31
N VAL A 410 -10.65 0.05 12.99
CA VAL A 410 -10.49 1.15 12.04
C VAL A 410 -11.83 1.55 11.46
N GLU A 411 -12.01 2.84 11.20
CA GLU A 411 -13.30 3.36 10.74
C GLU A 411 -13.52 3.11 9.26
N ASP A 412 -12.51 3.28 8.42
CA ASP A 412 -12.57 3.03 6.97
C ASP A 412 -11.75 1.78 6.60
N ASN A 413 -10.49 1.91 6.27
CA ASN A 413 -9.71 0.82 5.70
C ASN A 413 -8.55 0.38 6.62
N CYS A 414 -8.28 -0.91 6.68
CA CYS A 414 -7.11 -1.39 7.41
C CYS A 414 -5.81 -1.04 6.67
N ILE A 415 -5.77 -1.31 5.36
CA ILE A 415 -4.62 -1.02 4.51
C ILE A 415 -5.12 -0.48 3.17
N GLU A 416 -4.66 0.70 2.82
CA GLU A 416 -4.90 1.34 1.53
C GLU A 416 -3.62 1.32 0.67
N ALA A 417 -3.73 0.78 -0.53
CA ALA A 417 -2.71 0.91 -1.58
C ALA A 417 -3.09 2.01 -2.58
N ASP A 418 -3.79 3.03 -2.11
CA ASP A 418 -4.41 4.07 -2.91
C ASP A 418 -3.35 4.94 -3.59
N GLY A 419 -3.35 4.95 -4.93
CA GLY A 419 -2.32 5.64 -5.71
C GLY A 419 -1.04 4.85 -5.94
N GLY A 420 -0.97 3.59 -5.53
CA GLY A 420 0.15 2.71 -5.83
C GLY A 420 0.28 2.40 -7.32
N ALA A 421 1.52 2.31 -7.84
CA ALA A 421 1.75 1.98 -9.23
C ALA A 421 2.04 0.49 -9.40
N HIS A 422 3.25 0.06 -9.09
CA HIS A 422 3.70 -1.30 -9.30
C HIS A 422 4.24 -1.91 -8.02
N ASN A 423 4.06 -3.22 -7.87
CA ASN A 423 4.70 -4.00 -6.82
C ASN A 423 4.43 -3.47 -5.40
N ILE A 424 3.18 -3.06 -5.14
CA ILE A 424 2.71 -2.80 -3.78
C ILE A 424 2.26 -4.15 -3.22
N ARG A 425 2.90 -4.62 -2.15
CA ARG A 425 2.75 -5.98 -1.62
C ARG A 425 2.18 -5.95 -0.22
N ILE A 426 0.94 -6.40 -0.09
CA ILE A 426 0.17 -6.46 1.16
C ILE A 426 -0.03 -7.94 1.48
N PHE A 427 0.79 -8.47 2.39
CA PHE A 427 0.80 -9.90 2.62
C PHE A 427 0.93 -10.30 4.09
N ARG A 428 0.23 -11.35 4.49
CA ARG A 428 0.26 -11.87 5.86
C ARG A 428 -0.06 -10.80 6.90
N ASN A 429 -1.08 -9.95 6.64
CA ASN A 429 -1.63 -9.04 7.63
C ASN A 429 -2.93 -9.59 8.19
N ARG A 430 -3.31 -9.12 9.38
CA ARG A 430 -4.58 -9.45 10.01
C ARG A 430 -5.37 -8.17 10.28
N CYS A 431 -6.63 -8.16 9.86
CA CYS A 431 -7.54 -7.03 9.96
C CYS A 431 -8.85 -7.43 10.63
N PHE A 432 -9.17 -6.79 11.74
CA PHE A 432 -10.38 -7.03 12.52
C PHE A 432 -11.16 -5.75 12.76
N ASN A 433 -12.49 -5.84 12.68
CA ASN A 433 -13.38 -4.72 13.00
C ASN A 433 -13.07 -3.45 12.19
N HIS A 434 -13.30 -3.51 10.89
CA HIS A 434 -13.17 -2.36 10.00
C HIS A 434 -14.55 -1.93 9.51
N GLY A 435 -14.79 -0.63 9.46
CA GLY A 435 -16.12 -0.10 9.15
C GLY A 435 -16.50 -0.25 7.69
N HIS A 436 -15.60 0.08 6.79
CA HIS A 436 -15.93 0.17 5.37
C HIS A 436 -15.36 -0.99 4.55
N ARG A 437 -14.07 -0.99 4.24
CA ARG A 437 -13.39 -2.06 3.49
C ARG A 437 -12.02 -2.35 4.11
N ALA A 438 -11.65 -3.61 4.21
CA ALA A 438 -10.36 -3.95 4.83
C ALA A 438 -9.17 -3.52 3.96
N LEU A 439 -9.22 -3.86 2.69
CA LEU A 439 -8.12 -3.72 1.74
C LEU A 439 -8.57 -2.84 0.57
N SER A 440 -7.87 -1.72 0.37
CA SER A 440 -8.27 -0.69 -0.59
C SER A 440 -7.25 -0.49 -1.70
N VAL A 441 -7.76 -0.17 -2.88
CA VAL A 441 -6.99 0.32 -4.03
C VAL A 441 -7.83 1.37 -4.76
N GLN A 442 -7.40 2.64 -4.68
CA GLN A 442 -8.12 3.80 -5.26
C GLN A 442 -7.14 4.92 -5.70
N PRO A 443 -6.55 4.85 -6.92
CA PRO A 443 -6.46 3.72 -7.82
C PRO A 443 -5.18 2.90 -7.65
N ALA A 444 -5.04 1.81 -8.46
CA ALA A 444 -3.75 1.25 -8.85
C ALA A 444 -3.42 1.68 -10.28
N PHE A 445 -2.20 2.16 -10.51
CA PHE A 445 -1.73 2.66 -11.81
C PHE A 445 -1.06 1.56 -12.66
N GLY A 446 -1.76 0.45 -12.87
CA GLY A 446 -1.33 -0.69 -13.68
C GLY A 446 -0.93 -1.91 -12.87
N GLY A 447 -0.53 -1.74 -11.63
CA GLY A 447 -0.19 -2.85 -10.74
C GLY A 447 1.09 -3.62 -11.15
N PRO A 448 1.33 -4.78 -10.55
CA PRO A 448 0.43 -5.43 -9.61
C PRO A 448 0.41 -4.79 -8.23
N VAL A 449 -0.78 -4.70 -7.65
CA VAL A 449 -0.99 -4.60 -6.22
C VAL A 449 -1.37 -5.98 -5.71
N TYR A 450 -0.60 -6.49 -4.77
CA TYR A 450 -0.76 -7.84 -4.25
C TYR A 450 -1.45 -7.85 -2.90
N PHE A 451 -2.50 -8.64 -2.78
CA PHE A 451 -3.11 -9.03 -1.52
C PHE A 451 -2.93 -10.55 -1.35
N ILE A 452 -1.98 -10.95 -0.50
CA ILE A 452 -1.60 -12.36 -0.37
C ILE A 452 -1.64 -12.79 1.09
N ARG A 453 -2.37 -13.88 1.41
CA ARG A 453 -2.43 -14.50 2.74
C ARG A 453 -2.83 -13.53 3.87
N ASN A 454 -3.70 -12.56 3.58
CA ASN A 454 -4.28 -11.70 4.62
C ASN A 454 -5.52 -12.37 5.24
N VAL A 455 -5.75 -12.06 6.52
CA VAL A 455 -6.95 -12.47 7.25
C VAL A 455 -7.80 -11.24 7.55
N VAL A 456 -9.04 -11.24 7.09
CA VAL A 456 -10.01 -10.17 7.28
C VAL A 456 -11.24 -10.72 8.01
N TYR A 457 -11.62 -10.07 9.10
CA TYR A 457 -12.76 -10.49 9.90
C TYR A 457 -13.57 -9.30 10.42
N HIS A 458 -14.87 -9.33 10.20
CA HIS A 458 -15.85 -8.35 10.63
C HIS A 458 -15.77 -7.00 9.92
N ALA A 459 -16.59 -6.87 8.88
CA ALA A 459 -16.85 -5.64 8.13
C ALA A 459 -18.35 -5.31 8.22
N PRO A 460 -18.82 -4.61 9.25
CA PRO A 460 -20.26 -4.47 9.50
C PRO A 460 -21.02 -3.70 8.41
N GLU A 461 -20.43 -2.70 7.78
CA GLU A 461 -21.08 -1.89 6.75
C GLU A 461 -20.48 -2.05 5.36
N GLY A 462 -19.41 -2.80 5.26
CA GLY A 462 -18.65 -2.88 4.03
C GLY A 462 -18.38 -4.29 3.55
N GLY A 463 -17.21 -4.47 3.01
CA GLY A 463 -16.72 -5.74 2.49
C GLY A 463 -15.22 -5.92 2.70
N ALA A 464 -14.69 -6.98 2.14
CA ALA A 464 -13.27 -7.27 2.26
C ALA A 464 -12.39 -6.30 1.46
N VAL A 465 -12.85 -5.85 0.29
CA VAL A 465 -12.02 -5.07 -0.64
C VAL A 465 -12.75 -3.84 -1.19
N LYS A 466 -11.97 -2.79 -1.55
CA LYS A 466 -12.39 -1.59 -2.28
C LYS A 466 -11.47 -1.42 -3.50
N PHE A 467 -11.98 -1.73 -4.70
CA PHE A 467 -11.26 -1.54 -5.95
C PHE A 467 -12.04 -0.54 -6.80
N THR A 468 -11.60 0.70 -6.84
CA THR A 468 -12.35 1.81 -7.45
C THR A 468 -11.43 2.73 -8.25
N ALA A 469 -11.97 3.81 -8.81
CA ALA A 469 -11.23 4.78 -9.62
C ALA A 469 -10.56 4.16 -10.86
N SER A 470 -11.21 3.19 -11.49
CA SER A 470 -10.67 2.45 -12.64
C SER A 470 -9.32 1.77 -12.38
N SER A 471 -9.07 1.33 -11.16
CA SER A 471 -7.85 0.62 -10.76
C SER A 471 -7.51 -0.53 -11.70
N SER A 472 -6.24 -0.76 -11.98
CA SER A 472 -5.80 -1.88 -12.82
C SER A 472 -4.61 -2.63 -12.21
N GLY A 473 -4.58 -3.96 -12.46
CA GLY A 473 -3.48 -4.82 -12.05
C GLY A 473 -3.55 -5.21 -10.58
N ILE A 474 -4.57 -5.94 -10.17
CA ILE A 474 -4.78 -6.35 -8.77
C ILE A 474 -4.74 -7.87 -8.66
N VAL A 475 -3.97 -8.35 -7.71
CA VAL A 475 -3.76 -9.78 -7.44
C VAL A 475 -4.26 -10.11 -6.03
N VAL A 476 -5.25 -11.00 -5.93
CA VAL A 476 -5.90 -11.39 -4.67
C VAL A 476 -5.75 -12.89 -4.50
N TRP A 477 -4.73 -13.33 -3.76
CA TRP A 477 -4.35 -14.72 -3.64
C TRP A 477 -4.28 -15.19 -2.19
N HIS A 478 -4.80 -16.37 -1.90
CA HIS A 478 -4.70 -17.02 -0.59
C HIS A 478 -5.20 -16.17 0.59
N ASN A 479 -6.20 -15.30 0.41
CA ASN A 479 -6.73 -14.56 1.54
C ASN A 479 -7.89 -15.31 2.22
N THR A 480 -8.04 -15.11 3.52
CA THR A 480 -9.22 -15.52 4.28
C THR A 480 -10.06 -14.28 4.58
N LEU A 481 -11.17 -14.13 3.86
CA LEU A 481 -12.02 -12.95 3.86
C LEU A 481 -13.39 -13.31 4.45
N ILE A 482 -13.62 -12.94 5.71
CA ILE A 482 -14.92 -13.11 6.38
C ILE A 482 -15.73 -11.83 6.17
N ALA A 483 -15.95 -11.53 4.90
CA ALA A 483 -16.74 -10.42 4.39
C ALA A 483 -16.94 -10.58 2.87
N PRO A 484 -17.98 -10.00 2.28
CA PRO A 484 -18.18 -10.03 0.83
C PRO A 484 -17.04 -9.37 0.06
N VAL A 485 -16.75 -9.88 -1.13
CA VAL A 485 -15.92 -9.22 -2.13
C VAL A 485 -16.83 -8.51 -3.11
N LYS A 486 -16.94 -7.21 -2.98
CA LYS A 486 -17.75 -6.37 -3.86
C LYS A 486 -17.00 -5.06 -4.14
N PRO A 487 -16.67 -4.78 -5.40
CA PRO A 487 -16.05 -3.51 -5.76
C PRO A 487 -17.02 -2.35 -5.51
N MET A 488 -16.47 -1.16 -5.36
CA MET A 488 -17.24 0.07 -5.27
C MET A 488 -17.59 0.61 -6.67
N LEU A 489 -18.25 1.74 -6.70
CA LEU A 489 -18.95 2.38 -7.82
C LEU A 489 -18.24 2.43 -9.18
N LEU A 490 -16.92 2.42 -9.23
CA LEU A 490 -16.16 2.40 -10.48
C LEU A 490 -15.49 1.04 -10.65
N ALA A 491 -15.62 0.46 -11.82
CA ALA A 491 -15.05 -0.83 -12.11
C ALA A 491 -13.51 -0.79 -12.09
N ALA A 492 -12.92 -1.91 -11.75
CA ALA A 492 -11.48 -2.15 -11.87
C ALA A 492 -11.16 -2.92 -13.16
N SER A 493 -9.90 -3.12 -13.46
CA SER A 493 -9.42 -3.92 -14.59
C SER A 493 -8.31 -4.86 -14.16
N ASN A 494 -8.11 -5.95 -14.90
CA ASN A 494 -6.97 -6.84 -14.72
C ASN A 494 -6.84 -7.33 -13.26
N VAL A 495 -7.93 -7.90 -12.72
CA VAL A 495 -8.02 -8.38 -11.34
C VAL A 495 -8.04 -9.90 -11.31
N HIS A 496 -7.19 -10.52 -10.48
CA HIS A 496 -7.01 -11.97 -10.46
C HIS A 496 -7.20 -12.56 -9.07
N TYR A 497 -8.21 -13.41 -8.90
CA TYR A 497 -8.53 -14.10 -7.65
C TYR A 497 -8.12 -15.56 -7.71
N ARG A 498 -7.33 -16.06 -6.74
CA ARG A 498 -6.90 -17.46 -6.63
C ARG A 498 -6.77 -17.89 -5.18
N ASN A 499 -7.21 -19.10 -4.91
CA ASN A 499 -7.01 -19.78 -3.63
C ASN A 499 -7.54 -19.01 -2.40
N ASN A 500 -8.54 -18.13 -2.57
CA ASN A 500 -9.10 -17.39 -1.45
C ASN A 500 -10.21 -18.19 -0.76
N LEU A 501 -10.44 -17.90 0.52
CA LEU A 501 -11.67 -18.21 1.23
C LEU A 501 -12.49 -16.93 1.38
N ILE A 502 -13.70 -16.91 0.82
CA ILE A 502 -14.60 -15.75 0.81
C ILE A 502 -15.93 -16.19 1.42
N LEU A 503 -16.12 -15.84 2.69
CA LEU A 503 -17.27 -16.30 3.44
C LEU A 503 -18.23 -15.15 3.76
N GLY A 504 -19.42 -15.24 3.20
CA GLY A 504 -20.55 -14.41 3.58
C GLY A 504 -21.19 -14.85 4.90
N LYS A 505 -22.13 -14.08 5.36
CA LYS A 505 -23.00 -14.35 6.50
C LYS A 505 -24.46 -14.18 6.07
N SER A 506 -25.41 -14.23 7.00
CA SER A 506 -26.82 -13.95 6.68
C SER A 506 -27.02 -12.45 6.43
N GLU A 507 -26.96 -12.04 5.19
CA GLU A 507 -27.15 -10.65 4.73
C GLU A 507 -27.63 -10.63 3.26
N THR A 508 -28.00 -9.46 2.78
CA THR A 508 -28.63 -9.30 1.43
C THR A 508 -27.62 -9.00 0.33
N LEU A 509 -26.34 -8.86 0.65
CA LEU A 509 -25.30 -8.56 -0.34
C LEU A 509 -24.83 -9.81 -1.07
N GLU A 510 -24.39 -9.66 -2.30
CA GLU A 510 -23.64 -10.66 -3.03
C GLU A 510 -22.37 -11.05 -2.26
N THR A 511 -22.01 -12.33 -2.29
CA THR A 511 -20.78 -12.81 -1.66
C THR A 511 -19.55 -12.46 -2.49
N PHE A 512 -19.68 -12.59 -3.83
CA PHE A 512 -18.59 -12.33 -4.76
C PHE A 512 -19.13 -11.60 -5.98
N ALA A 513 -18.79 -10.32 -6.10
CA ALA A 513 -19.17 -9.50 -7.23
C ALA A 513 -17.96 -8.79 -7.85
N VAL A 514 -17.73 -9.03 -9.12
CA VAL A 514 -16.65 -8.46 -9.92
C VAL A 514 -17.24 -7.66 -11.06
N GLU A 515 -16.88 -6.37 -11.09
CA GLU A 515 -17.18 -5.48 -12.20
C GLU A 515 -15.87 -5.01 -12.81
N THR A 516 -15.70 -5.15 -14.13
CA THR A 516 -14.46 -4.77 -14.80
C THR A 516 -14.71 -3.95 -16.04
N ASN A 517 -13.75 -3.07 -16.35
CA ASN A 517 -13.76 -2.26 -17.58
C ASN A 517 -13.12 -2.99 -18.76
N THR A 518 -12.40 -4.08 -18.46
CA THR A 518 -11.76 -4.95 -19.45
C THR A 518 -12.13 -6.39 -19.20
N ASN A 519 -11.89 -7.25 -20.17
CA ASN A 519 -12.13 -8.70 -20.07
C ASN A 519 -10.89 -9.51 -19.66
N TYR A 520 -9.88 -8.86 -19.05
CA TYR A 520 -8.60 -9.51 -18.68
C TYR A 520 -8.61 -10.13 -17.28
N SER A 521 -9.62 -9.83 -16.48
CA SER A 521 -9.74 -10.36 -15.12
C SER A 521 -10.04 -11.86 -15.10
N SER A 522 -9.66 -12.52 -14.02
CA SER A 522 -9.91 -13.96 -13.86
C SER A 522 -10.10 -14.39 -12.41
N SER A 523 -10.89 -15.43 -12.20
CA SER A 523 -11.13 -16.04 -10.90
C SER A 523 -11.19 -17.56 -11.02
N ASP A 524 -10.47 -18.27 -10.14
CA ASP A 524 -10.56 -19.74 -10.07
C ASP A 524 -9.94 -20.27 -8.76
N TYR A 525 -10.27 -21.50 -8.38
CA TYR A 525 -9.76 -22.16 -7.18
C TYR A 525 -10.03 -21.37 -5.90
N ASN A 526 -11.24 -20.83 -5.72
CA ASN A 526 -11.64 -20.15 -4.48
C ASN A 526 -12.66 -20.99 -3.70
N GLY A 527 -12.76 -20.74 -2.41
CA GLY A 527 -13.81 -21.29 -1.55
C GLY A 527 -14.83 -20.21 -1.22
N PHE A 528 -16.11 -20.46 -1.51
CA PHE A 528 -17.19 -19.50 -1.32
C PHE A 528 -18.22 -20.01 -0.31
N ARG A 529 -18.63 -19.14 0.61
CA ARG A 529 -19.87 -19.29 1.36
C ARG A 529 -20.82 -18.17 0.95
N PRO A 530 -21.87 -18.50 0.16
CA PRO A 530 -22.87 -17.51 -0.23
C PRO A 530 -23.63 -16.91 0.94
N ASN A 531 -24.10 -15.67 0.79
CA ASN A 531 -25.00 -15.03 1.74
C ASN A 531 -26.42 -15.57 1.55
N GLU A 532 -27.05 -16.10 2.61
CA GLU A 532 -28.36 -16.74 2.54
C GLU A 532 -29.50 -15.78 2.17
N GLY A 533 -29.36 -14.49 2.52
CA GLY A 533 -30.38 -13.47 2.25
C GLY A 533 -30.21 -12.74 0.92
N ALA A 534 -29.16 -13.02 0.15
CA ALA A 534 -28.90 -12.34 -1.11
C ALA A 534 -29.81 -12.83 -2.24
N GLU A 535 -30.29 -11.90 -3.06
CA GLU A 535 -31.04 -12.25 -4.28
C GLU A 535 -30.15 -12.98 -5.29
N PHE A 536 -28.89 -12.53 -5.40
CA PHE A 536 -27.82 -13.17 -6.17
C PHE A 536 -26.58 -13.31 -5.28
N SER A 537 -25.86 -14.39 -5.43
CA SER A 537 -24.63 -14.64 -4.66
C SER A 537 -23.38 -14.26 -5.44
N PHE A 538 -23.44 -14.29 -6.76
CA PHE A 538 -22.31 -14.08 -7.67
C PHE A 538 -22.64 -13.07 -8.76
N GLU A 539 -21.68 -12.21 -9.08
CA GLU A 539 -21.74 -11.31 -10.22
C GLU A 539 -20.40 -11.31 -10.96
N TRP A 540 -20.46 -11.35 -12.30
CA TRP A 540 -19.30 -11.15 -13.18
C TRP A 540 -19.70 -10.26 -14.34
N SER A 541 -19.57 -8.96 -14.13
CA SER A 541 -19.98 -7.92 -15.06
C SER A 541 -18.76 -7.35 -15.77
N THR A 542 -18.53 -7.81 -17.00
CA THR A 542 -17.37 -7.45 -17.83
C THR A 542 -17.82 -7.10 -19.24
N PRO A 543 -17.03 -6.39 -20.04
CA PRO A 543 -17.25 -6.26 -21.47
C PRO A 543 -17.21 -7.63 -22.16
N PRO A 544 -17.88 -7.78 -23.35
CA PRO A 544 -17.81 -8.99 -24.14
C PRO A 544 -16.37 -9.38 -24.48
N ARG A 545 -16.10 -10.69 -24.54
CA ARG A 545 -14.76 -11.22 -24.88
C ARG A 545 -14.22 -10.75 -26.23
N SER A 546 -15.11 -10.36 -27.14
CA SER A 546 -14.74 -9.81 -28.46
C SER A 546 -14.14 -8.40 -28.40
N MET A 547 -14.31 -7.67 -27.29
CA MET A 547 -13.74 -6.33 -27.11
C MET A 547 -12.31 -6.43 -26.59
N ARG A 548 -11.37 -5.85 -27.32
CA ARG A 548 -9.93 -5.84 -26.94
C ARG A 548 -9.59 -4.69 -26.00
N ALA A 549 -9.87 -3.47 -26.38
CA ALA A 549 -9.59 -2.28 -25.57
C ALA A 549 -10.89 -1.53 -25.30
N ASN A 550 -11.01 -0.96 -24.12
CA ASN A 550 -12.28 -0.46 -23.66
C ASN A 550 -12.38 1.06 -23.60
N PHE A 551 -11.29 1.75 -23.90
CA PHE A 551 -11.31 3.21 -23.82
C PHE A 551 -11.11 3.85 -25.18
N PRO A 552 -12.04 4.69 -25.64
CA PRO A 552 -11.83 5.49 -26.82
C PRO A 552 -10.86 6.63 -26.51
N GLY A 553 -9.83 6.77 -27.33
CA GLY A 553 -8.95 7.93 -27.35
C GLY A 553 -7.88 7.98 -26.26
N GLU A 554 -7.06 9.02 -26.35
CA GLU A 554 -5.96 9.30 -25.44
C GLU A 554 -6.46 9.79 -24.07
N PRO A 555 -5.65 9.68 -22.99
CA PRO A 555 -5.98 10.26 -21.70
C PRO A 555 -6.40 11.72 -21.80
N GLY A 556 -7.49 12.09 -21.13
CA GLY A 556 -8.03 13.44 -21.16
C GLY A 556 -9.08 13.72 -22.25
N THR A 557 -9.37 12.77 -23.14
CA THR A 557 -10.38 12.96 -24.19
C THR A 557 -11.82 12.81 -23.71
N LEU A 558 -12.03 12.05 -22.62
CA LEU A 558 -13.33 11.91 -21.97
C LEU A 558 -13.31 12.49 -20.55
N SER A 559 -14.36 13.16 -20.17
CA SER A 559 -14.59 13.48 -18.77
C SER A 559 -14.83 12.18 -17.97
N ALA A 560 -14.64 12.23 -16.64
CA ALA A 560 -14.92 11.09 -15.76
C ALA A 560 -16.38 10.59 -15.89
N GLN A 561 -17.33 11.50 -16.11
CA GLN A 561 -18.74 11.16 -16.31
C GLN A 561 -18.98 10.45 -17.65
N GLU A 562 -18.37 10.93 -18.73
CA GLU A 562 -18.47 10.29 -20.06
C GLU A 562 -17.80 8.91 -20.05
N GLN A 563 -16.67 8.77 -19.37
CA GLN A 563 -16.03 7.48 -19.19
C GLN A 563 -16.89 6.52 -18.39
N SER A 564 -17.42 6.92 -17.25
CA SER A 564 -18.32 6.10 -16.44
C SER A 564 -19.55 5.64 -17.23
N LYS A 565 -20.11 6.53 -18.05
CA LYS A 565 -21.22 6.17 -18.94
C LYS A 565 -20.80 5.16 -20.01
N PHE A 566 -19.65 5.34 -20.63
CA PHE A 566 -19.12 4.39 -21.60
C PHE A 566 -18.90 3.01 -20.98
N GLU A 567 -18.25 2.94 -19.84
CA GLU A 567 -18.01 1.70 -19.09
C GLU A 567 -19.33 0.99 -18.72
N ALA A 568 -20.30 1.74 -18.22
CA ALA A 568 -21.61 1.19 -17.86
C ALA A 568 -22.36 0.62 -19.07
N THR A 569 -22.19 1.20 -20.27
CA THR A 569 -22.88 0.75 -21.48
C THR A 569 -22.17 -0.41 -22.18
N THR A 570 -20.89 -0.65 -21.90
CA THR A 570 -20.12 -1.73 -22.53
C THR A 570 -20.07 -3.02 -21.71
N ARG A 571 -20.35 -2.94 -20.42
CA ARG A 571 -20.39 -4.13 -19.55
C ARG A 571 -21.68 -4.92 -19.71
N GLU A 572 -21.54 -6.24 -19.83
CA GLU A 572 -22.66 -7.15 -19.70
C GLU A 572 -22.85 -7.50 -18.23
N GLN A 573 -23.91 -7.00 -17.60
CA GLN A 573 -24.25 -7.34 -16.23
C GLN A 573 -24.75 -8.77 -16.14
N ARG A 574 -24.03 -9.61 -15.39
CA ARG A 574 -24.36 -11.04 -15.27
C ARG A 574 -24.35 -11.43 -13.79
N ARG A 575 -25.53 -11.78 -13.28
CA ARG A 575 -25.78 -12.13 -11.87
C ARG A 575 -26.34 -13.54 -11.76
N PHE A 576 -25.90 -14.29 -10.76
CA PHE A 576 -26.20 -15.70 -10.59
C PHE A 576 -26.49 -16.03 -9.12
N LYS A 577 -27.42 -16.96 -8.90
CA LYS A 577 -27.76 -17.45 -7.57
C LYS A 577 -26.73 -18.45 -7.05
N THR A 578 -26.23 -19.31 -7.92
CA THR A 578 -25.38 -20.44 -7.54
C THR A 578 -24.01 -20.38 -8.22
N LEU A 579 -23.01 -20.96 -7.56
CA LEU A 579 -21.66 -21.12 -8.11
C LEU A 579 -21.69 -21.90 -9.45
N LYS A 580 -22.54 -22.92 -9.54
CA LYS A 580 -22.67 -23.73 -10.77
C LYS A 580 -23.16 -22.91 -11.96
N GLU A 581 -24.21 -22.09 -11.78
CA GLU A 581 -24.73 -21.21 -12.85
C GLU A 581 -23.68 -20.17 -13.26
N TYR A 582 -23.03 -19.58 -12.27
CA TYR A 582 -21.98 -18.60 -12.45
C TYR A 582 -20.80 -19.16 -13.25
N SER A 583 -20.25 -20.31 -12.84
CA SER A 583 -19.11 -20.93 -13.51
C SER A 583 -19.46 -21.37 -14.93
N ALA A 584 -20.63 -21.97 -15.13
CA ALA A 584 -21.09 -22.42 -16.46
C ALA A 584 -21.26 -21.26 -17.45
N ALA A 585 -21.76 -20.11 -16.98
CA ALA A 585 -22.03 -18.95 -17.84
C ALA A 585 -20.77 -18.10 -18.11
N THR A 586 -19.85 -18.02 -17.17
CA THR A 586 -18.69 -17.11 -17.25
C THR A 586 -17.38 -17.81 -17.61
N GLY A 587 -17.28 -19.11 -17.34
CA GLY A 587 -16.03 -19.86 -17.39
C GLY A 587 -15.06 -19.51 -16.26
N GLN A 588 -15.51 -18.74 -15.27
CA GLN A 588 -14.73 -18.43 -14.06
C GLN A 588 -15.06 -19.43 -12.97
N ASP A 589 -14.15 -19.59 -11.99
CA ASP A 589 -14.34 -20.42 -10.80
C ASP A 589 -14.81 -21.88 -11.10
N ALA A 590 -14.31 -22.43 -12.20
CA ALA A 590 -14.65 -23.80 -12.61
C ALA A 590 -14.14 -24.87 -11.63
N HIS A 591 -13.09 -24.57 -10.89
CA HIS A 591 -12.47 -25.43 -9.87
C HIS A 591 -12.72 -24.93 -8.45
N SER A 592 -13.52 -23.90 -8.29
CA SER A 592 -13.86 -23.34 -6.97
C SER A 592 -14.91 -24.20 -6.25
N VAL A 593 -14.90 -24.14 -4.93
CA VAL A 593 -15.73 -25.01 -4.08
C VAL A 593 -16.63 -24.19 -3.15
N LEU A 594 -17.73 -24.79 -2.71
CA LEU A 594 -18.53 -24.25 -1.64
C LEU A 594 -17.95 -24.71 -0.29
N VAL A 595 -17.87 -23.78 0.66
CA VAL A 595 -17.36 -23.97 2.01
C VAL A 595 -18.34 -23.41 3.04
N ASP A 596 -18.16 -23.75 4.30
CA ASP A 596 -18.81 -23.08 5.42
C ASP A 596 -17.78 -22.82 6.54
N TYR A 597 -18.17 -22.21 7.64
CA TYR A 597 -17.31 -21.91 8.79
C TYR A 597 -16.71 -23.15 9.47
N ASP A 598 -17.25 -24.34 9.19
CA ASP A 598 -16.74 -25.62 9.67
C ASP A 598 -15.37 -26.00 9.10
N VAL A 599 -14.92 -25.31 8.05
CA VAL A 599 -13.53 -25.49 7.52
C VAL A 599 -12.48 -25.02 8.51
N PHE A 600 -12.82 -24.15 9.45
CA PHE A 600 -11.90 -23.62 10.44
C PHE A 600 -11.92 -24.39 11.76
N VAL A 601 -10.81 -24.36 12.48
CA VAL A 601 -10.73 -24.94 13.83
C VAL A 601 -11.69 -24.23 14.80
N LYS A 602 -11.71 -22.88 14.78
CA LYS A 602 -12.58 -22.10 15.67
C LYS A 602 -12.89 -20.72 15.09
N VAL A 603 -13.77 -20.65 14.11
CA VAL A 603 -14.29 -19.39 13.56
C VAL A 603 -15.82 -19.50 13.46
N THR A 604 -16.51 -18.45 13.86
CA THR A 604 -17.95 -18.29 13.71
C THR A 604 -18.24 -17.08 12.82
N PRO A 605 -19.39 -17.02 12.15
CA PRO A 605 -19.79 -15.81 11.47
C PRO A 605 -19.89 -14.63 12.45
N PRO A 606 -19.60 -13.40 12.04
CA PRO A 606 -19.88 -12.22 12.83
C PRO A 606 -21.36 -12.15 13.20
N GLY A 607 -21.65 -11.76 14.45
CA GLY A 607 -23.03 -11.59 14.92
C GLY A 607 -23.76 -10.42 14.26
N PRO A 608 -25.07 -10.29 14.53
CA PRO A 608 -25.91 -9.27 13.90
C PRO A 608 -25.70 -7.86 14.47
N ASP A 609 -25.15 -7.71 15.68
CA ASP A 609 -24.85 -6.39 16.24
C ASP A 609 -23.54 -5.87 15.61
N PRO A 610 -23.63 -4.86 14.73
CA PRO A 610 -22.46 -4.32 14.04
C PRO A 610 -21.45 -3.70 15.01
N ARG A 611 -21.83 -3.37 16.23
CA ARG A 611 -20.98 -2.72 17.24
C ARG A 611 -20.11 -3.67 18.03
N THR A 612 -20.23 -4.98 17.79
CA THR A 612 -19.42 -5.97 18.47
C THR A 612 -17.96 -5.87 18.02
N LEU A 613 -17.05 -5.58 18.93
CA LEU A 613 -15.62 -5.60 18.68
C LEU A 613 -15.04 -6.98 18.98
N TYR A 614 -14.58 -7.65 17.98
CA TYR A 614 -13.99 -8.97 18.07
C TYR A 614 -12.48 -8.88 18.32
N LYS A 615 -11.97 -9.80 19.13
CA LYS A 615 -10.53 -9.91 19.42
C LYS A 615 -9.94 -11.10 18.68
N PRO A 616 -8.85 -10.93 17.93
CA PRO A 616 -8.21 -12.03 17.19
C PRO A 616 -7.91 -13.27 18.02
N ALA A 617 -7.54 -13.09 19.28
CA ALA A 617 -7.23 -14.19 20.21
C ALA A 617 -8.41 -15.15 20.50
N ASN A 618 -9.65 -14.74 20.17
CA ASN A 618 -10.83 -15.59 20.37
C ASN A 618 -11.07 -16.59 19.24
N PHE A 619 -10.33 -16.47 18.14
CA PHE A 619 -10.51 -17.23 16.91
C PHE A 619 -9.28 -18.05 16.55
N ASP A 620 -9.51 -19.14 15.83
CA ASP A 620 -8.46 -19.97 15.24
C ASP A 620 -8.83 -20.24 13.76
N PHE A 621 -8.17 -19.53 12.87
CA PHE A 621 -8.39 -19.63 11.42
C PHE A 621 -7.61 -20.75 10.75
N ARG A 622 -6.90 -21.59 11.50
CA ARG A 622 -6.32 -22.81 10.92
C ARG A 622 -7.42 -23.68 10.34
N LEU A 623 -7.11 -24.31 9.21
CA LEU A 623 -8.05 -25.24 8.60
C LEU A 623 -8.14 -26.55 9.40
N ARG A 624 -9.31 -27.12 9.41
CA ARG A 624 -9.51 -28.51 9.89
C ARG A 624 -9.03 -29.47 8.85
N GLU A 625 -8.25 -30.43 9.24
CA GLU A 625 -7.82 -31.54 8.38
C GLU A 625 -9.04 -32.21 7.72
N GLY A 626 -8.95 -32.46 6.41
CA GLY A 626 -10.00 -33.08 5.64
C GLY A 626 -11.21 -32.18 5.34
N SER A 627 -11.17 -30.90 5.68
CA SER A 627 -12.22 -29.95 5.30
C SER A 627 -12.18 -29.67 3.78
N ALA A 628 -13.28 -29.10 3.25
CA ALA A 628 -13.39 -28.77 1.82
C ALA A 628 -12.38 -27.73 1.33
N ALA A 629 -11.68 -27.05 2.21
CA ALA A 629 -10.66 -26.06 1.88
C ALA A 629 -9.24 -26.66 1.77
N VAL A 630 -9.04 -27.87 2.30
CA VAL A 630 -7.74 -28.56 2.28
C VAL A 630 -7.51 -29.22 0.93
N ASP A 631 -6.31 -29.09 0.36
CA ASP A 631 -5.93 -29.63 -0.95
C ASP A 631 -6.81 -29.12 -2.12
N ALA A 632 -7.52 -28.01 -1.97
CA ALA A 632 -8.48 -27.50 -2.94
C ALA A 632 -7.96 -26.32 -3.78
N GLY A 633 -6.77 -25.86 -3.52
CA GLY A 633 -6.12 -24.75 -4.23
C GLY A 633 -5.27 -25.20 -5.42
N MET A 634 -4.83 -24.22 -6.21
CA MET A 634 -3.87 -24.44 -7.29
C MET A 634 -2.47 -23.99 -6.87
N ARG A 635 -1.47 -24.63 -7.45
CA ARG A 635 -0.08 -24.18 -7.28
C ARG A 635 0.12 -22.83 -7.96
N LEU A 636 0.58 -21.86 -7.20
CA LEU A 636 1.02 -20.54 -7.63
C LEU A 636 2.55 -20.48 -7.44
N THR A 637 3.28 -20.76 -8.50
CA THR A 637 4.74 -20.89 -8.47
C THR A 637 5.39 -19.66 -7.84
N GLY A 638 6.31 -19.88 -6.89
CA GLY A 638 6.98 -18.82 -6.13
C GLY A 638 6.14 -18.19 -5.02
N ILE A 639 4.91 -18.66 -4.80
CA ILE A 639 4.00 -18.14 -3.76
C ILE A 639 3.64 -19.21 -2.72
N ASN A 640 3.34 -20.43 -3.16
CA ASN A 640 2.89 -21.53 -2.32
C ASN A 640 3.57 -22.86 -2.65
N ASP A 641 4.81 -22.80 -3.14
CA ASP A 641 5.58 -24.01 -3.52
C ASP A 641 5.89 -24.93 -2.33
N ASP A 642 5.74 -24.41 -1.12
CA ASP A 642 5.97 -25.08 0.16
C ASP A 642 4.72 -25.76 0.73
N PHE A 643 3.64 -25.87 -0.05
CA PHE A 643 2.43 -26.53 0.40
C PHE A 643 2.65 -27.97 0.83
N THR A 644 1.80 -28.47 1.73
CA THR A 644 1.75 -29.84 2.18
C THR A 644 0.54 -30.56 1.60
N GLY A 645 0.57 -31.88 1.51
CA GLY A 645 -0.56 -32.63 0.95
C GLY A 645 -0.51 -32.83 -0.57
N LYS A 646 -1.67 -32.85 -1.22
CA LYS A 646 -1.81 -33.13 -2.66
C LYS A 646 -1.83 -31.88 -3.51
N ALA A 647 -2.34 -30.78 -2.94
CA ALA A 647 -2.44 -29.47 -3.54
C ALA A 647 -2.39 -28.41 -2.44
N PRO A 648 -2.15 -27.13 -2.76
CA PRO A 648 -2.24 -26.06 -1.77
C PRO A 648 -3.64 -25.95 -1.15
N ASP A 649 -3.69 -25.49 0.08
CA ASP A 649 -4.95 -25.19 0.76
C ASP A 649 -5.53 -23.84 0.32
N LEU A 650 -6.82 -23.65 0.53
CA LEU A 650 -7.48 -22.36 0.32
C LEU A 650 -7.30 -21.44 1.54
N GLY A 651 -7.25 -20.13 1.28
CA GLY A 651 -7.15 -19.13 2.33
C GLY A 651 -5.72 -18.82 2.77
N ALA A 652 -5.60 -18.15 3.91
CA ALA A 652 -4.34 -17.56 4.36
C ALA A 652 -3.36 -18.57 4.95
N TYR A 653 -3.84 -19.72 5.44
CA TYR A 653 -3.04 -20.69 6.17
C TYR A 653 -3.04 -22.05 5.48
N GLU A 654 -1.90 -22.70 5.52
CA GLU A 654 -1.66 -24.05 5.03
C GLU A 654 -1.62 -25.01 6.21
N VAL A 655 -2.31 -26.16 6.12
CA VAL A 655 -2.27 -27.21 7.14
C VAL A 655 -0.84 -27.74 7.27
N GLY A 656 -0.38 -27.86 8.52
CA GLY A 656 0.99 -28.35 8.79
C GLY A 656 2.09 -27.28 8.72
N GLN A 657 1.79 -26.07 8.25
CA GLN A 657 2.74 -24.97 8.23
C GLN A 657 2.63 -24.09 9.49
N PRO A 658 3.72 -23.44 9.93
CA PRO A 658 3.69 -22.49 11.02
C PRO A 658 2.78 -21.28 10.69
N LEU A 659 2.04 -20.80 11.69
CA LEU A 659 1.26 -19.58 11.53
C LEU A 659 2.17 -18.35 11.39
N PRO A 660 1.78 -17.38 10.55
CA PRO A 660 2.46 -16.09 10.51
C PRO A 660 2.41 -15.38 11.86
N HIS A 661 3.45 -14.62 12.17
CA HIS A 661 3.44 -13.72 13.30
C HIS A 661 2.74 -12.41 12.93
N TYR A 662 1.86 -11.93 13.80
CA TYR A 662 1.15 -10.66 13.65
C TYR A 662 1.44 -9.73 14.83
N GLY A 663 1.70 -8.46 14.57
CA GLY A 663 2.07 -7.48 15.57
C GLY A 663 3.55 -7.52 15.97
N PRO A 664 3.96 -6.76 17.00
CA PRO A 664 5.36 -6.63 17.40
C PRO A 664 6.01 -7.97 17.80
N ARG A 665 7.26 -8.14 17.38
CA ARG A 665 8.08 -9.34 17.61
C ARG A 665 8.86 -9.25 18.93
#